data_365f3f26cdd109f47aed9df6965e2fb6
#
_entry.id   365f3f26cdd109f47aed9df6965e2fb6
#
_cell.length_a   1.000
_cell.length_b   1.000
_cell.length_c   1.000
_cell.angle_alpha   90.00
_cell.angle_beta   90.00
_cell.angle_gamma   90.00
#
_symmetry.space_group_name_H-M   'P 1'
#
loop_
_entity.id
_entity.type
_entity.pdbx_description
1 polymer ?
#
loop_
_entity_poly.entity_id
_entity_poly.type
_entity_poly.pdbx_seq_one_letter_code
_entity_poly.pdbx_strand_id
1 'polypeptide(L)'
;MHSGAVFNERNIAAICSINDKEKDTNKDTIGYKGIGFKTVFLDNENVYLQTGDYSFRFDRQATRDIVDTPWQILPIWTHYQELTPAERAIFTQASDKFRVKFALKPTKIDILRNSEHNYADMFQEIFKNERVILFIPNLSSVKVYLNGTPVPDIVCCRDNASWRVDEFKERIAEEITEAINSDIDEQEDNGALKIPTKYYNFNSTKVSFACEIDGRKLKVVKDTCLYCYLPAKDATWGLKFLMNTDMIPNGARDDVEVDFSNSINVNETIANIAGSKLFEWILKLTKSGEYELDSIYNLIPSFASLKSGKLKYKDLIDSFENGFVDRVKTDDLVPTQDGYVCLLNVIVDKSGLTSSGIISDEDFLNFSDNEEKTLPNLELRTSKSFESFAVVYLHKFDVEENIFDMDSLRDMIGKDDFQEWLKIQENNNKFLNFLLDKGYLKDFMGEKIFLDSEGELFCASDLYYDIDKYLVDLQAFTNHISYIDPTTREFFKDNDEWNKVIEGEFNEFSCNSFVDNVLLSSLNIAETNDKLKDKDTSIHFYKFLAENVQFCDKYKSLPFFDDQEGVADNFTDSFVFFSSEKGHTVCGQQWMSAINVHFLSKDYEEVSKKYFIDHFDVRNYSNDIVIEEIVLSEIYHQDIEDVITEIEDSKAFVLFCYENKALFKDGALKNYRLHVYDGNGDSDWVLTESNIFFQSSRYDFYSSKSWINCDWMYVLDEDYFAISDSKENLKDFFKSKFYVSDLAEENFYVHVVRANLSDIFRLTSGSSDRDGSKNIDFIHYLDDNFKMIFEEKHDKDKFKDFKPVSNVHTDLTIDSNVYVYDKELAEIISYDWFPDNLVYLCHKDAGNSRALVAMGCSEYK
;
A
#
# COMPACT_ATOMS: atom_id res chain seq x y z
N MET A 1 -19.09 -26.16 44.34
CA MET A 1 -19.71 -25.45 45.47
C MET A 1 -19.49 -23.97 45.29
N HIS A 2 -20.43 -23.10 45.69
CA HIS A 2 -20.20 -21.67 45.67
C HIS A 2 -20.85 -20.96 46.88
N SER A 3 -20.31 -19.80 47.24
CA SER A 3 -20.75 -19.00 48.40
C SER A 3 -21.83 -17.96 48.06
N GLY A 4 -22.27 -17.89 46.81
CA GLY A 4 -23.31 -16.99 46.31
C GLY A 4 -24.70 -17.24 46.98
N ALA A 5 -25.73 -16.54 46.52
CA ALA A 5 -27.07 -16.67 47.00
C ALA A 5 -27.58 -18.13 46.89
N VAL A 6 -28.41 -18.56 47.86
CA VAL A 6 -29.17 -19.80 47.75
C VAL A 6 -30.18 -19.75 46.63
N PHE A 7 -30.47 -20.85 46.01
CA PHE A 7 -31.49 -20.92 44.97
C PHE A 7 -32.88 -20.72 45.61
N ASN A 8 -33.67 -19.93 44.94
CA ASN A 8 -35.09 -19.76 45.32
C ASN A 8 -35.94 -20.76 44.56
N GLU A 9 -37.24 -20.78 44.84
CA GLU A 9 -38.22 -21.69 44.23
C GLU A 9 -38.23 -21.62 42.71
N ARG A 10 -38.10 -20.43 42.11
CA ARG A 10 -38.03 -20.25 40.69
C ARG A 10 -36.77 -20.85 40.07
N ASN A 11 -35.61 -20.65 40.73
CA ASN A 11 -34.36 -21.23 40.24
C ASN A 11 -34.46 -22.79 40.26
N ILE A 12 -35.08 -23.38 41.28
CA ILE A 12 -35.32 -24.82 41.35
C ILE A 12 -36.25 -25.27 40.24
N ALA A 13 -37.36 -24.56 40.03
CA ALA A 13 -38.31 -24.86 38.96
C ALA A 13 -37.60 -24.82 37.56
N ALA A 14 -36.78 -23.83 37.32
CA ALA A 14 -36.00 -23.69 36.10
C ALA A 14 -35.02 -24.85 35.89
N ILE A 15 -34.37 -25.31 36.94
CA ILE A 15 -33.47 -26.48 36.88
C ILE A 15 -34.24 -27.75 36.57
N CYS A 16 -35.50 -27.89 37.03
CA CYS A 16 -36.37 -29.05 36.85
C CYS A 16 -37.25 -28.98 35.62
N SER A 17 -37.15 -27.97 34.77
CA SER A 17 -37.93 -27.78 33.55
C SER A 17 -37.12 -28.03 32.27
N ILE A 18 -37.84 -28.23 31.14
CA ILE A 18 -37.28 -28.26 29.79
C ILE A 18 -37.59 -26.89 29.19
N ASN A 19 -36.55 -26.19 28.72
CA ASN A 19 -36.70 -24.90 28.06
C ASN A 19 -37.27 -23.75 28.94
N ASP A 20 -36.97 -23.75 30.25
CA ASP A 20 -37.31 -22.58 31.05
C ASP A 20 -36.42 -21.38 30.68
N LYS A 21 -37.08 -20.34 30.16
CA LYS A 21 -36.45 -19.13 29.67
C LYS A 21 -36.38 -18.01 30.74
N GLU A 22 -36.47 -18.29 32.03
CA GLU A 22 -36.46 -17.26 33.07
C GLU A 22 -35.28 -16.31 32.96
N LYS A 23 -34.11 -16.82 32.50
CA LYS A 23 -32.90 -16.04 32.25
C LYS A 23 -32.91 -15.29 30.94
N ASP A 24 -33.84 -15.57 30.06
CA ASP A 24 -33.93 -14.99 28.73
C ASP A 24 -34.24 -13.49 28.79
N THR A 25 -34.99 -13.09 29.79
CA THR A 25 -35.38 -11.68 30.03
C THR A 25 -34.47 -10.93 31.03
N ASN A 26 -33.57 -11.61 31.71
CA ASN A 26 -32.70 -10.98 32.71
C ASN A 26 -31.35 -10.57 32.10
N LYS A 27 -31.19 -9.25 31.90
CA LYS A 27 -29.99 -8.64 31.33
C LYS A 27 -28.69 -8.87 32.12
N ASP A 28 -28.79 -9.17 33.41
CA ASP A 28 -27.64 -9.36 34.29
C ASP A 28 -27.14 -10.82 34.34
N THR A 29 -27.75 -11.74 33.59
CA THR A 29 -27.39 -13.15 33.57
C THR A 29 -26.56 -13.52 32.33
N ILE A 30 -25.51 -14.32 32.52
CA ILE A 30 -24.65 -14.83 31.43
C ILE A 30 -25.38 -15.85 30.53
N GLY A 31 -26.29 -16.65 31.12
CA GLY A 31 -27.02 -17.69 30.41
C GLY A 31 -28.39 -17.22 29.92
N TYR A 32 -28.70 -17.43 28.64
CA TYR A 32 -30.02 -17.12 28.07
C TYR A 32 -30.69 -18.29 27.36
N LYS A 33 -29.97 -19.39 27.08
CA LYS A 33 -30.55 -20.57 26.38
C LYS A 33 -31.25 -21.59 27.28
N GLY A 34 -31.21 -21.42 28.59
CA GLY A 34 -31.81 -22.35 29.58
C GLY A 34 -31.16 -23.74 29.66
N ILE A 35 -30.13 -24.02 28.85
CA ILE A 35 -29.50 -25.33 28.71
C ILE A 35 -28.18 -25.47 29.48
N GLY A 36 -27.60 -24.37 29.99
CA GLY A 36 -26.28 -24.39 30.61
C GLY A 36 -26.15 -25.39 31.78
N PHE A 37 -27.15 -25.43 32.65
CA PHE A 37 -27.17 -26.43 33.75
C PHE A 37 -27.35 -27.84 33.19
N LYS A 38 -28.08 -28.03 32.08
CA LYS A 38 -28.37 -29.37 31.52
C LYS A 38 -27.12 -30.06 30.97
N THR A 39 -26.07 -29.34 30.69
CA THR A 39 -24.78 -29.93 30.25
C THR A 39 -24.15 -30.85 31.29
N VAL A 40 -24.43 -30.63 32.58
CA VAL A 40 -23.93 -31.52 33.61
C VAL A 40 -24.46 -32.97 33.47
N PHE A 41 -25.57 -33.17 32.80
CA PHE A 41 -26.17 -34.48 32.56
C PHE A 41 -25.56 -35.26 31.40
N LEU A 42 -24.75 -34.61 30.57
CA LEU A 42 -24.10 -35.27 29.42
C LEU A 42 -23.14 -36.35 29.88
N ASP A 43 -22.36 -36.07 30.92
CA ASP A 43 -21.30 -36.94 31.42
C ASP A 43 -21.58 -37.51 32.82
N ASN A 44 -22.71 -37.19 33.43
CA ASN A 44 -23.04 -37.61 34.77
C ASN A 44 -24.37 -38.39 34.85
N GLU A 45 -24.38 -39.52 35.55
CA GLU A 45 -25.57 -40.34 35.78
C GLU A 45 -26.33 -39.97 37.04
N ASN A 46 -25.70 -39.20 37.93
CA ASN A 46 -26.29 -38.69 39.17
C ASN A 46 -25.78 -37.28 39.45
N VAL A 47 -26.69 -36.35 39.65
CA VAL A 47 -26.40 -34.95 39.96
C VAL A 47 -27.13 -34.56 41.22
N TYR A 48 -26.45 -34.44 42.31
CA TYR A 48 -26.98 -34.03 43.59
C TYR A 48 -26.82 -32.52 43.81
N LEU A 49 -27.85 -31.87 44.30
CA LEU A 49 -27.84 -30.42 44.64
C LEU A 49 -28.37 -30.22 46.07
N GLN A 50 -27.61 -29.41 46.84
CA GLN A 50 -28.01 -28.86 48.12
C GLN A 50 -27.91 -27.31 48.11
N THR A 51 -29.03 -26.64 48.46
CA THR A 51 -29.07 -25.18 48.53
C THR A 51 -30.21 -24.73 49.44
N GLY A 52 -29.89 -24.02 50.50
CA GLY A 52 -30.92 -23.65 51.51
C GLY A 52 -31.68 -24.87 52.03
N ASP A 53 -32.98 -24.83 51.94
CA ASP A 53 -33.90 -25.91 52.35
C ASP A 53 -34.04 -27.02 51.32
N TYR A 54 -33.52 -26.79 50.08
CA TYR A 54 -33.61 -27.74 49.00
C TYR A 54 -32.45 -28.73 48.98
N SER A 55 -32.76 -30.02 48.96
CA SER A 55 -31.80 -31.10 48.88
C SER A 55 -32.38 -32.22 48.01
N PHE A 56 -31.90 -32.34 46.79
CA PHE A 56 -32.41 -33.32 45.82
C PHE A 56 -31.34 -33.78 44.86
N ARG A 57 -31.63 -34.82 44.13
CA ARG A 57 -30.77 -35.35 43.08
C ARG A 57 -31.59 -35.70 41.84
N PHE A 58 -30.90 -35.64 40.72
CA PHE A 58 -31.31 -36.28 39.46
C PHE A 58 -30.51 -37.57 39.36
N ASP A 59 -31.22 -38.71 39.21
CA ASP A 59 -30.62 -40.03 39.23
C ASP A 59 -31.16 -40.89 38.11
N ARG A 60 -30.29 -41.14 37.10
CA ARG A 60 -30.63 -41.89 35.91
C ARG A 60 -31.07 -43.31 36.20
N GLN A 61 -30.50 -43.96 37.21
CA GLN A 61 -30.84 -45.34 37.55
C GLN A 61 -32.15 -45.41 38.36
N ALA A 62 -32.32 -44.50 39.31
CA ALA A 62 -33.50 -44.47 40.16
C ALA A 62 -34.77 -44.11 39.38
N THR A 63 -34.66 -43.38 38.26
CA THR A 63 -35.78 -42.96 37.45
C THR A 63 -35.92 -43.76 36.13
N ARG A 64 -35.18 -44.83 35.93
CA ARG A 64 -35.16 -45.60 34.66
C ARG A 64 -36.51 -46.21 34.26
N ASP A 65 -37.38 -46.46 35.23
CA ASP A 65 -38.70 -47.06 34.99
C ASP A 65 -39.76 -46.00 34.66
N ILE A 66 -39.43 -44.72 34.67
CA ILE A 66 -40.28 -43.59 34.24
C ILE A 66 -40.01 -43.30 32.77
N VAL A 67 -40.93 -43.79 31.89
CA VAL A 67 -40.67 -43.80 30.43
C VAL A 67 -40.99 -42.46 29.76
N ASP A 68 -41.97 -41.72 30.25
CA ASP A 68 -42.58 -40.58 29.56
C ASP A 68 -41.94 -39.22 29.93
N THR A 69 -40.96 -39.20 30.83
CA THR A 69 -40.35 -37.97 31.31
C THR A 69 -38.82 -38.11 31.39
N PRO A 70 -38.06 -37.22 30.81
CA PRO A 70 -36.59 -37.26 30.89
C PRO A 70 -36.12 -37.20 32.35
N TRP A 71 -35.22 -38.09 32.74
CA TRP A 71 -34.68 -38.16 34.11
C TRP A 71 -34.00 -36.86 34.53
N GLN A 72 -33.49 -36.05 33.59
CA GLN A 72 -32.82 -34.79 33.81
C GLN A 72 -33.74 -33.67 34.34
N ILE A 73 -35.02 -33.89 34.39
CA ILE A 73 -35.99 -32.95 34.95
C ILE A 73 -36.81 -33.53 36.10
N LEU A 74 -36.47 -34.77 36.53
CA LEU A 74 -37.15 -35.46 37.62
C LEU A 74 -36.29 -35.37 38.90
N PRO A 75 -36.49 -34.36 39.80
CA PRO A 75 -35.77 -34.29 41.04
C PRO A 75 -36.28 -35.32 42.04
N ILE A 76 -35.39 -36.02 42.69
CA ILE A 76 -35.65 -36.92 43.80
C ILE A 76 -35.19 -36.24 45.07
N TRP A 77 -36.13 -35.93 45.98
CA TRP A 77 -35.79 -35.41 47.31
C TRP A 77 -34.86 -36.36 47.99
N THR A 78 -33.77 -35.87 48.53
CA THR A 78 -32.68 -36.67 49.06
C THR A 78 -32.25 -36.15 50.43
N HIS A 79 -32.44 -36.95 51.43
CA HIS A 79 -31.98 -36.60 52.78
C HIS A 79 -30.48 -36.89 52.94
N TYR A 80 -29.80 -36.13 53.77
CA TYR A 80 -28.37 -36.26 54.04
C TYR A 80 -27.96 -37.70 54.41
N GLN A 81 -28.86 -38.43 55.15
CA GLN A 81 -28.66 -39.81 55.54
C GLN A 81 -28.62 -40.79 54.37
N GLU A 82 -29.23 -40.45 53.24
CA GLU A 82 -29.31 -41.30 52.04
C GLU A 82 -28.03 -41.19 51.20
N LEU A 83 -27.19 -40.21 51.48
CA LEU A 83 -25.91 -40.04 50.81
C LEU A 83 -24.93 -41.14 51.22
N THR A 84 -24.08 -41.54 50.32
CA THR A 84 -22.96 -42.44 50.61
C THR A 84 -22.00 -41.81 51.59
N PRO A 85 -21.20 -42.59 52.35
CA PRO A 85 -20.19 -42.04 53.25
C PRO A 85 -19.19 -41.07 52.57
N ALA A 86 -18.85 -41.35 51.30
CA ALA A 86 -17.98 -40.49 50.49
C ALA A 86 -18.64 -39.12 50.16
N GLU A 87 -19.90 -39.16 49.72
CA GLU A 87 -20.65 -37.95 49.44
C GLU A 87 -20.88 -37.13 50.70
N ARG A 88 -21.20 -37.75 51.85
CA ARG A 88 -21.33 -37.06 53.12
C ARG A 88 -20.04 -36.40 53.54
N ALA A 89 -18.89 -37.06 53.36
CA ALA A 89 -17.61 -36.53 53.71
C ALA A 89 -17.28 -35.23 52.94
N ILE A 90 -17.62 -35.21 51.63
CA ILE A 90 -17.46 -34.02 50.77
C ILE A 90 -18.27 -32.82 51.30
N PHE A 91 -19.58 -33.08 51.57
CA PHE A 91 -20.45 -32.03 52.08
C PHE A 91 -20.13 -31.59 53.52
N THR A 92 -19.63 -32.48 54.36
CA THR A 92 -19.21 -32.15 55.75
C THR A 92 -17.92 -31.34 55.77
N GLN A 93 -17.01 -31.60 54.85
CA GLN A 93 -15.76 -30.83 54.72
C GLN A 93 -15.99 -29.41 54.14
N ALA A 94 -17.12 -29.23 53.41
CA ALA A 94 -17.48 -27.92 52.91
C ALA A 94 -17.93 -27.03 54.08
N SER A 95 -17.21 -25.94 54.35
CA SER A 95 -17.56 -24.98 55.39
C SER A 95 -18.97 -24.40 55.13
N ASP A 96 -19.67 -23.91 56.17
CA ASP A 96 -20.97 -23.20 56.06
C ASP A 96 -20.92 -21.97 55.15
N LYS A 97 -19.72 -21.60 54.72
CA LYS A 97 -19.50 -20.54 53.74
C LYS A 97 -20.10 -20.87 52.38
N PHE A 98 -20.17 -22.15 51.99
CA PHE A 98 -20.72 -22.59 50.70
C PHE A 98 -22.23 -22.87 50.79
N ARG A 99 -23.01 -21.96 50.22
CA ARG A 99 -24.49 -22.00 50.30
C ARG A 99 -25.13 -22.88 49.23
N VAL A 100 -24.43 -23.13 48.13
CA VAL A 100 -24.88 -24.03 47.05
C VAL A 100 -23.80 -25.07 46.80
N LYS A 101 -24.23 -26.36 46.82
CA LYS A 101 -23.31 -27.48 46.69
C LYS A 101 -23.85 -28.47 45.66
N PHE A 102 -22.99 -28.85 44.73
CA PHE A 102 -23.26 -29.90 43.73
C PHE A 102 -22.31 -31.07 43.97
N ALA A 103 -22.82 -32.28 43.80
CA ALA A 103 -22.03 -33.49 43.63
C ALA A 103 -22.43 -34.16 42.32
N LEU A 104 -21.44 -34.41 41.48
CA LEU A 104 -21.61 -34.99 40.16
C LEU A 104 -20.98 -36.36 40.14
N LYS A 105 -21.75 -37.40 39.72
CA LYS A 105 -21.26 -38.77 39.57
C LYS A 105 -21.18 -39.08 38.07
N PRO A 106 -19.98 -39.16 37.49
CA PRO A 106 -19.79 -39.42 36.06
C PRO A 106 -20.29 -40.86 35.69
N THR A 107 -20.70 -41.00 34.44
CA THR A 107 -21.05 -42.31 33.88
C THR A 107 -19.83 -43.22 33.80
N LYS A 108 -20.05 -44.55 33.88
CA LYS A 108 -18.93 -45.51 33.81
C LYS A 108 -18.14 -45.40 32.49
N ILE A 109 -18.82 -45.04 31.39
CA ILE A 109 -18.17 -44.85 30.10
C ILE A 109 -17.25 -43.65 30.14
N ASP A 110 -17.69 -42.59 30.81
CA ASP A 110 -16.93 -41.36 30.89
C ASP A 110 -15.78 -41.46 31.91
N ILE A 111 -15.92 -42.27 32.95
CA ILE A 111 -14.80 -42.62 33.82
C ILE A 111 -13.73 -43.38 33.02
N LEU A 112 -14.07 -44.29 32.12
CA LEU A 112 -13.14 -45.00 31.26
C LEU A 112 -12.51 -44.10 30.18
N ARG A 113 -13.26 -43.19 29.60
CA ARG A 113 -12.77 -42.19 28.65
C ARG A 113 -11.90 -41.15 29.36
N ASN A 114 -12.27 -40.71 30.54
CA ASN A 114 -11.56 -39.69 31.31
C ASN A 114 -10.46 -40.24 32.18
N SER A 115 -10.26 -41.58 32.23
CA SER A 115 -9.07 -42.15 32.85
C SER A 115 -7.77 -41.82 32.09
N GLU A 116 -7.88 -41.46 30.81
CA GLU A 116 -6.81 -40.94 29.99
C GLU A 116 -6.70 -39.41 30.09
N HIS A 117 -7.74 -38.72 30.57
CA HIS A 117 -7.77 -37.26 30.74
C HIS A 117 -7.99 -36.98 32.22
N ASN A 118 -6.90 -36.74 32.92
CA ASN A 118 -6.92 -36.36 34.32
C ASN A 118 -7.74 -35.07 34.51
N TYR A 119 -8.80 -35.09 35.30
CA TYR A 119 -9.55 -33.88 35.67
C TYR A 119 -8.67 -32.75 36.20
N ALA A 120 -7.54 -33.08 36.82
CA ALA A 120 -6.57 -32.09 37.24
C ALA A 120 -5.95 -31.35 36.05
N ASP A 121 -5.63 -32.08 34.96
CA ASP A 121 -5.06 -31.46 33.76
C ASP A 121 -6.10 -30.59 33.03
N MET A 122 -7.35 -31.03 32.97
CA MET A 122 -8.46 -30.20 32.46
C MET A 122 -8.63 -28.90 33.25
N PHE A 123 -8.61 -28.98 34.58
CA PHE A 123 -8.73 -27.78 35.41
C PHE A 123 -7.48 -26.91 35.30
N GLN A 124 -6.29 -27.51 35.25
CA GLN A 124 -5.06 -26.75 34.97
C GLN A 124 -5.13 -26.03 33.61
N GLU A 125 -5.61 -26.69 32.59
CA GLU A 125 -5.77 -26.08 31.27
C GLU A 125 -6.79 -24.91 31.27
N ILE A 126 -7.96 -25.11 31.92
CA ILE A 126 -8.99 -24.09 32.03
C ILE A 126 -8.53 -22.87 32.85
N PHE A 127 -7.85 -23.11 33.97
CA PHE A 127 -7.48 -22.07 34.93
C PHE A 127 -5.98 -21.72 34.92
N LYS A 128 -5.20 -22.31 34.00
CA LYS A 128 -3.77 -22.01 33.84
C LYS A 128 -3.53 -20.51 33.59
N ASN A 129 -4.54 -19.84 33.04
CA ASN A 129 -4.62 -18.39 32.97
C ASN A 129 -5.75 -17.95 33.90
N GLU A 130 -5.48 -17.19 34.93
CA GLU A 130 -6.44 -16.51 35.82
C GLU A 130 -7.51 -15.70 35.07
N ARG A 131 -7.31 -15.54 33.76
CA ARG A 131 -8.12 -14.78 32.82
C ARG A 131 -9.58 -15.22 32.75
N VAL A 132 -9.88 -16.50 32.95
CA VAL A 132 -11.24 -17.06 32.79
C VAL A 132 -12.25 -16.40 33.73
N ILE A 133 -11.84 -15.98 34.94
CA ILE A 133 -12.75 -15.40 35.92
C ILE A 133 -12.69 -13.88 36.02
N LEU A 134 -11.81 -13.23 35.25
CA LEU A 134 -11.63 -11.77 35.36
C LEU A 134 -12.91 -10.99 35.08
N PHE A 135 -13.76 -11.49 34.18
CA PHE A 135 -14.98 -10.84 33.75
C PHE A 135 -16.28 -11.48 34.25
N ILE A 136 -16.17 -12.57 35.02
CA ILE A 136 -17.37 -13.22 35.55
C ILE A 136 -17.86 -12.40 36.75
N PRO A 137 -19.06 -11.80 36.67
CA PRO A 137 -19.60 -11.04 37.79
C PRO A 137 -19.82 -11.96 39.02
N ASN A 138 -19.60 -11.42 40.18
CA ASN A 138 -19.84 -12.11 41.46
C ASN A 138 -18.96 -13.34 41.73
N LEU A 139 -17.90 -13.59 40.96
CA LEU A 139 -16.94 -14.66 41.16
C LEU A 139 -15.57 -14.08 41.49
N SER A 140 -15.16 -14.07 42.75
CA SER A 140 -13.88 -13.50 43.20
C SER A 140 -12.74 -14.51 43.16
N SER A 141 -13.02 -15.81 43.42
CA SER A 141 -12.01 -16.85 43.38
C SER A 141 -12.57 -18.23 43.07
N VAL A 142 -11.74 -19.08 42.45
CA VAL A 142 -12.01 -20.50 42.24
C VAL A 142 -10.87 -21.29 42.87
N LYS A 143 -11.23 -22.30 43.67
CA LYS A 143 -10.28 -23.19 44.31
C LYS A 143 -10.57 -24.61 43.89
N VAL A 144 -9.53 -25.34 43.52
CA VAL A 144 -9.63 -26.75 43.12
C VAL A 144 -8.89 -27.62 44.13
N TYR A 145 -9.55 -28.70 44.50
CA TYR A 145 -8.99 -29.69 45.43
C TYR A 145 -9.07 -31.06 44.78
N LEU A 146 -7.97 -31.79 44.76
CA LEU A 146 -7.93 -33.20 44.36
C LEU A 146 -7.81 -34.09 45.61
N ASN A 147 -8.80 -34.94 45.85
CA ASN A 147 -8.84 -35.81 47.05
C ASN A 147 -8.64 -35.05 48.36
N GLY A 148 -9.19 -33.84 48.45
CA GLY A 148 -9.07 -32.97 49.63
C GLY A 148 -7.77 -32.16 49.72
N THR A 149 -6.84 -32.36 48.78
CA THR A 149 -5.59 -31.59 48.69
C THR A 149 -5.77 -30.43 47.70
N PRO A 150 -5.48 -29.17 48.08
CA PRO A 150 -5.53 -28.06 47.13
C PRO A 150 -4.50 -28.26 46.03
N VAL A 151 -4.90 -27.94 44.79
CA VAL A 151 -3.99 -27.92 43.65
C VAL A 151 -3.34 -26.53 43.61
N PRO A 152 -2.02 -26.42 43.88
CA PRO A 152 -1.38 -25.14 44.16
C PRO A 152 -1.49 -24.12 43.05
N ASP A 153 -1.46 -24.55 41.79
CA ASP A 153 -1.41 -23.67 40.64
C ASP A 153 -2.79 -23.39 40.00
N ILE A 154 -3.89 -23.81 40.71
CA ILE A 154 -5.27 -23.60 40.21
C ILE A 154 -6.08 -22.74 41.18
N VAL A 155 -5.48 -21.76 41.80
CA VAL A 155 -6.20 -20.78 42.62
C VAL A 155 -6.29 -19.47 41.86
N CYS A 156 -7.45 -19.23 41.29
CA CYS A 156 -7.73 -18.00 40.58
C CYS A 156 -8.41 -17.01 41.52
N CYS A 157 -7.98 -15.77 41.48
CA CYS A 157 -8.58 -14.69 42.25
C CYS A 157 -8.82 -13.47 41.34
N ARG A 158 -10.03 -12.96 41.32
CA ARG A 158 -10.39 -11.77 40.51
C ARG A 158 -9.71 -10.50 41.06
N ASP A 159 -9.53 -10.44 42.38
CA ASP A 159 -8.91 -9.29 43.07
C ASP A 159 -7.38 -9.41 43.13
N ASN A 160 -6.80 -10.03 42.12
CA ASN A 160 -5.36 -10.21 41.99
C ASN A 160 -4.72 -8.87 41.65
N ALA A 161 -3.74 -8.43 42.45
CA ALA A 161 -2.97 -7.21 42.22
C ALA A 161 -2.16 -7.22 40.91
N SER A 162 -2.09 -8.35 40.20
CA SER A 162 -1.41 -8.49 38.90
C SER A 162 -2.25 -8.06 37.71
N TRP A 163 -3.52 -7.74 37.90
CA TRP A 163 -4.42 -7.35 36.84
C TRP A 163 -5.11 -6.02 37.12
N ARG A 164 -5.13 -5.16 36.11
CA ARG A 164 -6.01 -3.99 36.04
C ARG A 164 -7.24 -4.36 35.25
N VAL A 165 -8.42 -4.20 35.87
CA VAL A 165 -9.71 -4.44 35.23
C VAL A 165 -10.56 -3.19 35.38
N ASP A 166 -11.01 -2.62 34.29
CA ASP A 166 -11.90 -1.45 34.26
C ASP A 166 -13.17 -1.79 33.47
N GLU A 167 -14.34 -1.45 34.06
CA GLU A 167 -15.66 -1.63 33.44
C GLU A 167 -16.25 -0.28 33.08
N PHE A 168 -16.83 -0.22 31.90
CA PHE A 168 -17.54 0.93 31.37
C PHE A 168 -18.95 0.52 30.97
N LYS A 169 -19.90 1.42 31.17
CA LYS A 169 -21.27 1.23 30.75
C LYS A 169 -21.67 2.39 29.84
N GLU A 170 -22.29 2.05 28.69
CA GLU A 170 -22.75 3.04 27.71
C GLU A 170 -24.22 2.82 27.38
N ARG A 171 -24.93 3.91 27.09
CA ARG A 171 -26.28 3.85 26.56
C ARG A 171 -26.26 3.59 25.07
N ILE A 172 -27.20 2.78 24.62
CA ILE A 172 -27.46 2.58 23.21
C ILE A 172 -28.54 3.57 22.76
N ALA A 173 -28.37 4.16 21.60
CA ALA A 173 -29.33 5.11 21.04
C ALA A 173 -30.72 4.50 20.93
N GLU A 174 -31.76 5.29 21.15
CA GLU A 174 -33.15 4.82 21.19
C GLU A 174 -33.56 4.19 19.85
N GLU A 175 -33.16 4.82 18.74
CA GLU A 175 -33.40 4.33 17.38
C GLU A 175 -32.82 2.92 17.14
N ILE A 176 -31.63 2.66 17.68
CA ILE A 176 -30.97 1.34 17.59
C ILE A 176 -31.73 0.34 18.48
N THR A 177 -32.13 0.73 19.67
CA THR A 177 -32.90 -0.10 20.58
C THR A 177 -34.25 -0.49 19.94
N GLU A 178 -34.94 0.45 19.32
CA GLU A 178 -36.19 0.22 18.60
C GLU A 178 -36.01 -0.73 17.41
N ALA A 179 -34.95 -0.55 16.64
CA ALA A 179 -34.64 -1.43 15.51
C ALA A 179 -34.30 -2.86 15.97
N ILE A 180 -33.54 -3.04 17.05
CA ILE A 180 -33.28 -4.34 17.67
C ILE A 180 -34.61 -4.99 18.12
N ASN A 181 -35.49 -4.22 18.75
CA ASN A 181 -36.79 -4.73 19.16
C ASN A 181 -37.64 -5.19 17.97
N SER A 182 -37.68 -4.38 16.90
CA SER A 182 -38.38 -4.75 15.66
C SER A 182 -37.81 -6.02 15.03
N ASP A 183 -36.49 -6.14 14.97
CA ASP A 183 -35.85 -7.35 14.45
C ASP A 183 -36.16 -8.60 15.31
N ILE A 184 -36.29 -8.45 16.64
CA ILE A 184 -36.69 -9.55 17.53
C ILE A 184 -38.15 -9.92 17.33
N ASP A 185 -39.04 -8.96 17.24
CA ASP A 185 -40.47 -9.18 17.02
C ASP A 185 -40.71 -9.89 15.66
N GLU A 186 -40.01 -9.46 14.59
CA GLU A 186 -40.06 -10.12 13.28
C GLU A 186 -39.54 -11.55 13.30
N GLN A 187 -38.50 -11.83 14.12
CA GLN A 187 -37.96 -13.18 14.28
C GLN A 187 -38.92 -14.13 14.99
N GLU A 188 -39.66 -13.68 15.99
CA GLU A 188 -40.67 -14.49 16.69
C GLU A 188 -41.75 -14.92 15.73
N ASP A 189 -42.14 -14.08 14.78
CA ASP A 189 -43.16 -14.38 13.78
C ASP A 189 -42.66 -15.34 12.67
N ASN A 190 -41.40 -15.28 12.30
CA ASN A 190 -40.81 -16.03 11.16
C ASN A 190 -39.95 -17.23 11.55
N GLY A 191 -39.69 -17.49 12.83
CA GLY A 191 -38.98 -18.68 13.34
C GLY A 191 -37.47 -18.72 13.07
N ALA A 192 -36.86 -17.66 12.69
CA ALA A 192 -35.41 -17.53 12.37
C ALA A 192 -34.68 -16.68 13.40
N LEU A 193 -34.45 -17.18 14.58
CA LEU A 193 -33.92 -16.44 15.71
C LEU A 193 -32.39 -16.30 15.61
N LYS A 194 -31.88 -15.09 15.36
CA LYS A 194 -30.43 -14.77 15.46
C LYS A 194 -30.14 -13.84 16.64
N ILE A 195 -31.04 -12.90 16.97
CA ILE A 195 -30.87 -12.01 18.13
C ILE A 195 -31.64 -12.61 19.32
N PRO A 196 -30.99 -12.98 20.41
CA PRO A 196 -31.67 -13.48 21.60
C PRO A 196 -32.63 -12.47 22.22
N THR A 197 -33.78 -12.91 22.73
CA THR A 197 -34.83 -12.07 23.36
C THR A 197 -34.35 -11.29 24.58
N LYS A 198 -33.20 -11.67 25.21
CA LYS A 198 -32.56 -10.87 26.28
C LYS A 198 -32.11 -9.48 25.80
N TYR A 199 -31.96 -9.30 24.48
CA TYR A 199 -31.61 -8.01 23.88
C TYR A 199 -32.85 -7.14 23.58
N TYR A 200 -34.03 -7.59 23.92
CA TYR A 200 -35.25 -6.78 23.86
C TYR A 200 -35.13 -5.62 24.87
N ASN A 201 -35.39 -4.39 24.43
CA ASN A 201 -35.10 -3.16 25.19
C ASN A 201 -33.63 -3.05 25.62
N PHE A 202 -32.69 -3.49 24.74
CA PHE A 202 -31.26 -3.39 24.96
C PHE A 202 -30.79 -1.94 24.80
N ASN A 203 -30.93 -1.16 25.87
CA ASN A 203 -30.67 0.28 25.91
C ASN A 203 -29.31 0.66 26.51
N SER A 204 -28.52 -0.31 26.90
CA SER A 204 -27.17 -0.11 27.41
C SER A 204 -26.34 -1.35 27.29
N THR A 205 -25.05 -1.17 27.06
CA THR A 205 -24.05 -2.25 27.03
C THR A 205 -22.91 -1.99 27.99
N LYS A 206 -22.24 -3.06 28.43
CA LYS A 206 -21.06 -3.04 29.25
C LYS A 206 -19.85 -3.47 28.44
N VAL A 207 -18.75 -2.76 28.62
CA VAL A 207 -17.44 -3.11 28.08
C VAL A 207 -16.44 -3.10 29.21
N SER A 208 -15.65 -4.15 29.33
CA SER A 208 -14.58 -4.22 30.32
C SER A 208 -13.25 -4.51 29.61
N PHE A 209 -12.20 -3.87 30.08
CA PHE A 209 -10.84 -4.09 29.61
C PHE A 209 -9.98 -4.60 30.76
N ALA A 210 -9.04 -5.49 30.44
CA ALA A 210 -8.09 -5.98 31.42
C ALA A 210 -6.69 -6.12 30.82
N CYS A 211 -5.68 -5.72 31.58
CA CYS A 211 -4.27 -5.92 31.27
C CYS A 211 -3.49 -6.36 32.51
N GLU A 212 -2.33 -6.98 32.29
CA GLU A 212 -1.43 -7.38 33.35
C GLU A 212 -0.63 -6.18 33.88
N ILE A 213 -0.35 -6.17 35.19
CA ILE A 213 0.42 -5.13 35.84
C ILE A 213 1.78 -5.71 36.26
N ASP A 214 2.85 -4.95 36.00
CA ASP A 214 4.20 -5.22 36.55
C ASP A 214 4.79 -3.91 37.07
N GLY A 215 4.61 -3.68 38.37
CA GLY A 215 4.97 -2.40 38.99
C GLY A 215 4.21 -1.23 38.36
N ARG A 216 4.93 -0.31 37.71
CA ARG A 216 4.33 0.82 37.01
C ARG A 216 4.11 0.54 35.50
N LYS A 217 4.39 -0.68 35.00
CA LYS A 217 4.20 -1.04 33.61
C LYS A 217 2.94 -1.86 33.41
N LEU A 218 2.21 -1.53 32.37
CA LEU A 218 1.15 -2.36 31.83
C LEU A 218 1.73 -3.28 30.76
N LYS A 219 1.48 -4.58 30.91
CA LYS A 219 1.99 -5.59 29.95
C LYS A 219 0.99 -5.89 28.85
N VAL A 220 1.54 -6.08 27.67
CA VAL A 220 0.79 -6.64 26.53
C VAL A 220 0.40 -8.09 26.85
N VAL A 221 -0.88 -8.38 26.78
CA VAL A 221 -1.41 -9.73 26.95
C VAL A 221 -1.28 -10.49 25.63
N LYS A 222 -0.69 -11.69 25.67
CA LYS A 222 -0.58 -12.57 24.51
C LYS A 222 -1.75 -13.53 24.44
N ASP A 223 -1.99 -14.10 23.26
CA ASP A 223 -3.02 -15.12 23.01
C ASP A 223 -4.41 -14.67 23.50
N THR A 224 -4.79 -13.46 23.10
CA THR A 224 -6.07 -12.85 23.49
C THR A 224 -7.21 -13.35 22.63
N CYS A 225 -8.37 -13.55 23.25
CA CYS A 225 -9.66 -13.70 22.59
C CYS A 225 -10.67 -12.71 23.18
N LEU A 226 -11.79 -12.52 22.51
CA LEU A 226 -12.90 -11.76 23.08
C LEU A 226 -13.58 -12.54 24.21
N TYR A 227 -14.19 -11.81 25.10
CA TYR A 227 -15.02 -12.37 26.17
C TYR A 227 -16.45 -11.86 26.01
N CYS A 228 -17.38 -12.79 26.11
CA CYS A 228 -18.81 -12.55 26.36
C CYS A 228 -19.11 -13.11 27.75
N TYR A 229 -18.45 -12.54 28.79
CA TYR A 229 -18.24 -13.03 30.13
C TYR A 229 -17.36 -14.27 30.22
N LEU A 230 -17.50 -15.21 29.31
CA LEU A 230 -16.62 -16.36 29.11
C LEU A 230 -15.78 -16.14 27.84
N PRO A 231 -14.60 -16.76 27.76
CA PRO A 231 -13.73 -16.60 26.60
C PRO A 231 -14.38 -17.23 25.35
N ALA A 232 -14.57 -16.43 24.33
CA ALA A 232 -14.89 -16.86 22.96
C ALA A 232 -13.56 -17.21 22.27
N LYS A 233 -13.11 -18.47 22.42
CA LYS A 233 -11.73 -18.91 22.10
C LYS A 233 -11.35 -18.70 20.64
N ASP A 234 -12.31 -18.76 19.71
CA ASP A 234 -12.07 -18.60 18.29
C ASP A 234 -12.08 -17.11 17.86
N ALA A 235 -12.70 -16.23 18.66
CA ALA A 235 -12.74 -14.79 18.42
C ALA A 235 -11.40 -14.13 18.80
N THR A 236 -10.34 -14.53 18.13
CA THR A 236 -8.97 -14.04 18.39
C THR A 236 -8.67 -12.84 17.49
N TRP A 237 -9.00 -11.63 17.92
CA TRP A 237 -8.71 -10.41 17.14
C TRP A 237 -7.23 -10.01 17.15
N GLY A 238 -6.47 -10.45 18.17
CA GLY A 238 -5.07 -10.07 18.34
C GLY A 238 -4.90 -8.77 19.11
N LEU A 239 -5.84 -8.45 20.01
CA LEU A 239 -5.75 -7.31 20.90
C LEU A 239 -4.60 -7.49 21.87
N LYS A 240 -4.04 -6.39 22.36
CA LYS A 240 -2.94 -6.38 23.35
C LYS A 240 -3.42 -6.43 24.80
N PHE A 241 -4.71 -6.55 25.00
CA PHE A 241 -5.42 -6.61 26.27
C PHE A 241 -6.61 -7.56 26.15
N LEU A 242 -7.21 -7.93 27.25
CA LEU A 242 -8.46 -8.68 27.25
C LEU A 242 -9.64 -7.72 27.17
N MET A 243 -10.64 -8.06 26.38
CA MET A 243 -11.86 -7.29 26.21
C MET A 243 -13.08 -8.18 26.43
N ASN A 244 -13.96 -7.73 27.34
CA ASN A 244 -15.26 -8.35 27.59
C ASN A 244 -16.37 -7.41 27.16
N THR A 245 -17.34 -7.95 26.45
CA THR A 245 -18.47 -7.20 25.91
C THR A 245 -19.77 -7.99 26.02
N ASP A 246 -20.89 -7.31 25.85
CA ASP A 246 -22.21 -7.92 25.72
C ASP A 246 -22.51 -8.43 24.31
N MET A 247 -21.49 -8.65 23.47
CA MET A 247 -21.68 -9.19 22.12
C MET A 247 -22.39 -10.52 22.14
N ILE A 248 -23.17 -10.77 21.11
CA ILE A 248 -23.87 -12.04 20.89
C ILE A 248 -22.86 -13.08 20.46
N PRO A 249 -22.60 -14.13 21.25
CA PRO A 249 -21.75 -15.22 20.81
C PRO A 249 -22.51 -16.12 19.82
N ASN A 250 -21.75 -16.87 19.03
CA ASN A 250 -22.29 -17.92 18.17
C ASN A 250 -22.99 -19.03 18.97
N GLY A 251 -23.54 -20.01 18.29
CA GLY A 251 -24.26 -21.13 18.93
C GLY A 251 -23.45 -21.95 19.91
N ALA A 252 -22.16 -22.15 19.65
CA ALA A 252 -21.20 -22.91 20.48
C ALA A 252 -20.60 -22.06 21.62
N ARG A 253 -20.68 -20.75 21.52
CA ARG A 253 -20.06 -19.76 22.43
C ARG A 253 -18.52 -19.76 22.42
N ASP A 254 -17.95 -20.33 21.40
CA ASP A 254 -16.51 -20.29 21.15
C ASP A 254 -16.09 -19.10 20.30
N ASP A 255 -17.06 -18.40 19.65
CA ASP A 255 -16.88 -17.25 18.80
C ASP A 255 -18.00 -16.22 19.00
N VAL A 256 -17.86 -15.04 18.36
CA VAL A 256 -18.91 -14.03 18.25
C VAL A 256 -19.65 -14.17 16.93
N GLU A 257 -20.95 -13.90 16.94
CA GLU A 257 -21.75 -13.88 15.73
C GLU A 257 -21.33 -12.69 14.83
N VAL A 258 -21.10 -12.96 13.56
CA VAL A 258 -20.64 -11.95 12.58
C VAL A 258 -21.67 -11.72 11.47
N ASP A 259 -22.55 -12.69 11.25
CA ASP A 259 -23.54 -12.65 10.16
C ASP A 259 -24.96 -12.49 10.71
N PHE A 260 -25.44 -11.27 10.70
CA PHE A 260 -26.82 -10.94 11.05
C PHE A 260 -27.59 -10.67 9.76
N SER A 261 -28.62 -11.47 9.51
CA SER A 261 -29.54 -11.26 8.37
C SER A 261 -30.58 -10.17 8.64
N ASN A 262 -30.45 -9.42 9.69
CA ASN A 262 -31.40 -8.44 10.20
C ASN A 262 -30.99 -7.03 9.78
N SER A 263 -31.87 -6.04 10.05
CA SER A 263 -31.66 -4.62 9.70
C SER A 263 -30.46 -4.01 10.40
N ILE A 264 -30.12 -4.50 11.62
CA ILE A 264 -29.01 -4.00 12.43
C ILE A 264 -28.12 -5.15 12.90
N ASN A 265 -26.81 -4.97 12.70
CA ASN A 265 -25.81 -5.82 13.32
C ASN A 265 -25.52 -5.33 14.75
N VAL A 266 -26.11 -6.00 15.73
CA VAL A 266 -25.96 -5.68 17.16
C VAL A 266 -24.49 -5.71 17.59
N ASN A 267 -23.72 -6.67 17.09
CA ASN A 267 -22.30 -6.80 17.46
C ASN A 267 -21.44 -5.68 16.87
N GLU A 268 -21.77 -5.13 15.70
CA GLU A 268 -21.10 -3.93 15.17
C GLU A 268 -21.37 -2.70 16.02
N THR A 269 -22.62 -2.52 16.47
CA THR A 269 -22.98 -1.42 17.40
C THR A 269 -22.18 -1.54 18.70
N ILE A 270 -22.12 -2.73 19.29
CA ILE A 270 -21.35 -2.97 20.51
C ILE A 270 -19.84 -2.78 20.25
N ALA A 271 -19.33 -3.20 19.09
CA ALA A 271 -17.93 -3.00 18.71
C ALA A 271 -17.59 -1.51 18.61
N ASN A 272 -18.45 -0.71 17.98
CA ASN A 272 -18.24 0.74 17.90
C ASN A 272 -18.20 1.38 19.30
N ILE A 273 -19.15 1.03 20.15
CA ILE A 273 -19.14 1.49 21.55
C ILE A 273 -17.88 1.04 22.28
N ALA A 274 -17.45 -0.23 22.09
CA ALA A 274 -16.23 -0.74 22.70
C ALA A 274 -15.00 0.04 22.24
N GLY A 275 -14.93 0.46 20.97
CA GLY A 275 -13.87 1.34 20.46
C GLY A 275 -13.85 2.70 21.18
N SER A 276 -15.01 3.34 21.32
CA SER A 276 -15.13 4.58 22.10
C SER A 276 -14.71 4.39 23.57
N LYS A 277 -15.05 3.25 24.18
CA LYS A 277 -14.64 2.94 25.57
C LYS A 277 -13.17 2.57 25.68
N LEU A 278 -12.55 2.04 24.65
CA LEU A 278 -11.10 1.87 24.62
C LEU A 278 -10.40 3.23 24.76
N PHE A 279 -10.83 4.24 24.04
CA PHE A 279 -10.32 5.62 24.21
C PHE A 279 -10.48 6.08 25.66
N GLU A 280 -11.66 5.93 26.22
CA GLU A 280 -11.97 6.32 27.61
C GLU A 280 -11.09 5.59 28.63
N TRP A 281 -10.81 4.31 28.35
CA TRP A 281 -9.91 3.50 29.20
C TRP A 281 -8.48 4.00 29.12
N ILE A 282 -7.95 4.22 27.93
CA ILE A 282 -6.60 4.79 27.73
C ILE A 282 -6.49 6.15 28.43
N LEU A 283 -7.47 7.02 28.26
CA LEU A 283 -7.52 8.32 28.93
C LEU A 283 -7.56 8.19 30.46
N LYS A 284 -8.35 7.26 31.01
CA LYS A 284 -8.42 6.97 32.43
C LYS A 284 -7.09 6.49 32.99
N LEU A 285 -6.42 5.58 32.28
CA LEU A 285 -5.09 5.09 32.66
C LEU A 285 -4.05 6.21 32.63
N THR A 286 -4.07 7.04 31.59
CA THR A 286 -3.17 8.20 31.46
C THR A 286 -3.38 9.20 32.58
N LYS A 287 -4.64 9.53 32.89
CA LYS A 287 -4.99 10.48 33.97
C LYS A 287 -4.69 9.94 35.37
N SER A 288 -4.59 8.61 35.56
CA SER A 288 -4.30 8.05 36.88
C SER A 288 -2.90 8.39 37.37
N GLY A 289 -1.92 8.58 36.49
CA GLY A 289 -0.52 8.78 36.83
C GLY A 289 0.14 7.59 37.54
N GLU A 290 -0.57 6.45 37.60
CA GLU A 290 -0.08 5.23 38.27
C GLU A 290 0.94 4.45 37.40
N TYR A 291 0.84 4.58 36.09
CA TYR A 291 1.58 3.77 35.12
C TYR A 291 2.47 4.61 34.19
N GLU A 292 3.52 4.00 33.67
CA GLU A 292 4.37 4.59 32.63
C GLU A 292 3.57 4.82 31.36
N LEU A 293 3.63 6.04 30.82
CA LEU A 293 2.83 6.43 29.65
C LEU A 293 3.14 5.56 28.44
N ASP A 294 4.41 5.22 28.17
CA ASP A 294 4.77 4.34 27.06
C ASP A 294 4.05 3.00 27.12
N SER A 295 3.90 2.43 28.33
CA SER A 295 3.18 1.16 28.52
C SER A 295 1.68 1.29 28.26
N ILE A 296 1.07 2.45 28.56
CA ILE A 296 -0.34 2.71 28.28
C ILE A 296 -0.57 2.81 26.78
N TYR A 297 0.20 3.65 26.08
CA TYR A 297 0.04 3.80 24.62
C TYR A 297 0.39 2.53 23.85
N ASN A 298 1.28 1.69 24.42
CA ASN A 298 1.56 0.36 23.84
C ASN A 298 0.34 -0.57 23.83
N LEU A 299 -0.66 -0.37 24.69
CA LEU A 299 -1.89 -1.16 24.66
C LEU A 299 -2.75 -0.86 23.41
N ILE A 300 -2.65 0.34 22.83
CA ILE A 300 -3.42 0.68 21.65
C ILE A 300 -3.09 -0.28 20.51
N PRO A 301 -4.09 -0.96 19.94
CA PRO A 301 -3.85 -1.93 18.88
C PRO A 301 -3.49 -1.26 17.55
N SER A 302 -2.71 -1.94 16.73
CA SER A 302 -2.60 -1.61 15.30
C SER A 302 -3.80 -2.18 14.56
N PHE A 303 -4.79 -1.36 14.28
CA PHE A 303 -6.01 -1.81 13.59
C PHE A 303 -5.74 -2.38 12.20
N ALA A 304 -4.75 -1.83 11.48
CA ALA A 304 -4.33 -2.39 10.19
C ALA A 304 -3.85 -3.85 10.34
N SER A 305 -3.09 -4.14 11.40
CA SER A 305 -2.63 -5.50 11.69
C SER A 305 -3.77 -6.42 12.12
N LEU A 306 -4.75 -5.90 12.88
CA LEU A 306 -5.93 -6.68 13.26
C LEU A 306 -6.74 -7.11 12.02
N LYS A 307 -6.94 -6.22 11.06
CA LYS A 307 -7.72 -6.47 9.83
C LYS A 307 -7.04 -7.44 8.86
N SER A 308 -5.73 -7.30 8.67
CA SER A 308 -4.97 -8.07 7.68
C SER A 308 -5.01 -9.58 7.91
N GLY A 309 -5.15 -10.04 9.15
CA GLY A 309 -5.18 -11.44 9.52
C GLY A 309 -6.56 -12.03 9.79
N LYS A 310 -7.64 -11.23 9.75
CA LYS A 310 -8.94 -11.61 10.32
C LYS A 310 -10.14 -11.17 9.46
N LEU A 311 -10.15 -11.56 8.20
CA LEU A 311 -11.22 -11.21 7.24
C LEU A 311 -12.64 -11.51 7.77
N LYS A 312 -12.81 -12.57 8.55
CA LYS A 312 -14.09 -12.91 9.16
C LYS A 312 -14.66 -11.81 10.06
N TYR A 313 -13.80 -11.08 10.77
CA TYR A 313 -14.21 -10.05 11.73
C TYR A 313 -14.02 -8.63 11.21
N LYS A 314 -13.79 -8.47 9.90
CA LYS A 314 -13.43 -7.18 9.32
C LYS A 314 -14.43 -6.08 9.72
N ASP A 315 -15.72 -6.30 9.54
CA ASP A 315 -16.74 -5.29 9.80
C ASP A 315 -16.86 -4.94 11.29
N LEU A 316 -16.69 -5.94 12.17
CA LEU A 316 -16.63 -5.70 13.61
C LEU A 316 -15.38 -4.92 14.02
N ILE A 317 -14.24 -5.24 13.43
CA ILE A 317 -12.97 -4.52 13.69
C ILE A 317 -13.04 -3.10 13.11
N ASP A 318 -13.67 -2.91 11.94
CA ASP A 318 -13.90 -1.59 11.35
C ASP A 318 -14.79 -0.74 12.26
N SER A 319 -15.88 -1.30 12.80
CA SER A 319 -16.76 -0.62 13.74
C SER A 319 -16.05 -0.28 15.06
N PHE A 320 -15.23 -1.19 15.58
CA PHE A 320 -14.40 -0.98 16.76
C PHE A 320 -13.38 0.13 16.55
N GLU A 321 -12.69 0.13 15.39
CA GLU A 321 -11.77 1.19 15.02
C GLU A 321 -12.48 2.54 14.90
N ASN A 322 -13.63 2.61 14.23
CA ASN A 322 -14.37 3.84 14.04
C ASN A 322 -14.74 4.48 15.38
N GLY A 323 -15.26 3.70 16.33
CA GLY A 323 -15.58 4.22 17.66
C GLY A 323 -14.38 4.77 18.42
N PHE A 324 -13.18 4.20 18.24
CA PHE A 324 -11.95 4.70 18.82
C PHE A 324 -11.45 5.96 18.10
N VAL A 325 -11.42 5.91 16.77
CA VAL A 325 -10.90 6.98 15.90
C VAL A 325 -11.70 8.27 16.06
N ASP A 326 -13.02 8.18 16.14
CA ASP A 326 -13.89 9.35 16.30
C ASP A 326 -13.54 10.14 17.58
N ARG A 327 -13.20 9.42 18.65
CA ARG A 327 -12.77 10.03 19.92
C ARG A 327 -11.34 10.59 19.85
N VAL A 328 -10.41 9.85 19.21
CA VAL A 328 -9.02 10.33 19.01
C VAL A 328 -9.00 11.65 18.25
N LYS A 329 -9.92 11.80 17.30
CA LYS A 329 -10.01 13.01 16.46
C LYS A 329 -10.49 14.25 17.20
N THR A 330 -11.31 14.08 18.22
CA THR A 330 -12.03 15.21 18.84
C THR A 330 -11.69 15.45 20.30
N ASP A 331 -11.28 14.41 21.02
CA ASP A 331 -11.20 14.46 22.47
C ASP A 331 -9.75 14.60 22.96
N ASP A 332 -9.59 15.21 24.11
CA ASP A 332 -8.30 15.44 24.75
C ASP A 332 -7.74 14.16 25.34
N LEU A 333 -6.66 13.66 24.76
CA LEU A 333 -5.98 12.42 25.16
C LEU A 333 -4.54 12.64 25.59
N VAL A 334 -3.85 13.60 24.95
CA VAL A 334 -2.39 13.73 25.08
C VAL A 334 -2.06 14.66 26.25
N PRO A 335 -1.34 14.19 27.27
CA PRO A 335 -0.87 15.04 28.35
C PRO A 335 0.26 15.97 27.87
N THR A 336 0.13 17.24 28.22
CA THR A 336 1.11 18.32 28.02
C THR A 336 1.50 18.91 29.37
N GLN A 337 2.30 19.96 29.39
CA GLN A 337 2.62 20.70 30.61
C GLN A 337 1.39 21.38 31.23
N ASP A 338 0.48 21.85 30.38
CA ASP A 338 -0.68 22.65 30.78
C ASP A 338 -1.98 21.87 30.92
N GLY A 339 -1.95 20.56 30.71
CA GLY A 339 -3.13 19.70 30.81
C GLY A 339 -3.21 18.65 29.71
N TYR A 340 -4.42 18.35 29.27
CA TYR A 340 -4.68 17.39 28.19
C TYR A 340 -5.19 18.12 26.96
N VAL A 341 -4.73 17.69 25.80
CA VAL A 341 -5.15 18.25 24.52
C VAL A 341 -5.48 17.15 23.51
N CYS A 342 -6.23 17.50 22.48
CA CYS A 342 -6.48 16.64 21.34
C CYS A 342 -5.19 16.36 20.57
N LEU A 343 -5.07 15.14 20.00
CA LEU A 343 -3.92 14.76 19.20
C LEU A 343 -3.64 15.73 18.04
N LEU A 344 -4.68 16.29 17.43
CA LEU A 344 -4.55 17.24 16.32
C LEU A 344 -3.89 18.57 16.71
N ASN A 345 -3.76 18.85 17.99
CA ASN A 345 -3.12 20.07 18.51
C ASN A 345 -1.68 19.81 18.98
N VAL A 346 -1.15 18.62 18.74
CA VAL A 346 0.17 18.21 19.24
C VAL A 346 1.15 18.05 18.09
N ILE A 347 2.37 18.54 18.24
CA ILE A 347 3.50 18.22 17.37
C ILE A 347 4.21 16.98 17.91
N VAL A 348 4.42 16.00 17.06
CA VAL A 348 5.16 14.78 17.33
C VAL A 348 6.56 14.88 16.76
N ASP A 349 7.52 15.15 17.62
CA ASP A 349 8.92 15.29 17.24
C ASP A 349 9.62 13.92 17.15
N LYS A 350 9.81 13.46 15.92
CA LYS A 350 10.57 12.23 15.60
C LYS A 350 12.07 12.46 15.53
N SER A 351 12.51 13.71 15.39
CA SER A 351 13.94 14.04 15.38
C SER A 351 14.56 13.87 16.77
N GLY A 352 13.78 14.05 17.82
CA GLY A 352 14.21 14.02 19.21
C GLY A 352 14.84 15.34 19.68
N LEU A 353 14.69 16.42 18.90
CA LEU A 353 15.24 17.74 19.25
C LEU A 353 14.63 18.30 20.53
N THR A 354 13.29 18.22 20.66
CA THR A 354 12.56 18.72 21.85
C THR A 354 12.86 17.91 23.11
N SER A 355 13.27 16.66 22.97
CA SER A 355 13.65 15.81 24.10
C SER A 355 15.13 15.97 24.54
N SER A 356 15.92 16.64 23.70
CA SER A 356 17.37 16.87 23.96
C SER A 356 17.63 17.96 25.01
N GLY A 357 16.69 18.90 25.17
CA GLY A 357 16.83 20.05 26.07
C GLY A 357 17.77 21.16 25.55
N ILE A 358 18.20 21.09 24.29
CA ILE A 358 19.08 22.13 23.69
C ILE A 358 18.28 23.36 23.23
N ILE A 359 17.00 23.18 22.99
CA ILE A 359 16.07 24.24 22.57
C ILE A 359 14.89 24.29 23.52
N SER A 360 14.35 25.48 23.76
CA SER A 360 13.12 25.63 24.54
C SER A 360 11.90 25.18 23.73
N ASP A 361 10.82 24.77 24.42
CA ASP A 361 9.55 24.41 23.76
C ASP A 361 8.99 25.56 22.93
N GLU A 362 9.10 26.79 23.44
CA GLU A 362 8.65 28.01 22.78
C GLU A 362 9.46 28.29 21.49
N ASP A 363 10.79 28.26 21.58
CA ASP A 363 11.66 28.45 20.42
C ASP A 363 11.43 27.39 19.36
N PHE A 364 11.28 26.10 19.76
CA PHE A 364 11.00 25.02 18.84
C PHE A 364 9.70 25.23 18.08
N LEU A 365 8.61 25.60 18.79
CA LEU A 365 7.31 25.86 18.17
C LEU A 365 7.36 27.05 17.21
N ASN A 366 8.07 28.10 17.58
CA ASN A 366 8.28 29.27 16.73
C ASN A 366 9.07 28.92 15.48
N PHE A 367 10.23 28.27 15.62
CA PHE A 367 11.08 27.91 14.48
C PHE A 367 10.44 26.86 13.54
N SER A 368 9.52 26.05 14.06
CA SER A 368 8.79 25.07 13.25
C SER A 368 7.47 25.61 12.67
N ASP A 369 7.12 26.90 12.86
CA ASP A 369 5.84 27.53 12.48
C ASP A 369 4.62 26.83 13.11
N ASN A 370 4.75 26.38 14.35
CA ASN A 370 3.73 25.64 15.07
C ASN A 370 3.29 26.33 16.38
N GLU A 371 3.30 27.65 16.43
CA GLU A 371 2.98 28.46 17.62
C GLU A 371 1.60 28.19 18.20
N GLU A 372 0.62 27.80 17.38
CA GLU A 372 -0.73 27.44 17.80
C GLU A 372 -0.85 25.99 18.32
N LYS A 373 0.20 25.22 18.21
CA LYS A 373 0.26 23.81 18.65
C LYS A 373 0.97 23.71 20.01
N THR A 374 1.02 22.50 20.52
CA THR A 374 1.73 22.22 21.78
C THR A 374 2.55 20.95 21.66
N LEU A 375 3.48 20.77 22.56
CA LEU A 375 4.29 19.56 22.65
C LEU A 375 3.72 18.61 23.71
N PRO A 376 3.80 17.29 23.52
CA PRO A 376 3.46 16.35 24.58
C PRO A 376 4.42 16.52 25.76
N ASN A 377 4.02 16.01 26.91
CA ASN A 377 4.91 16.03 28.07
C ASN A 377 6.22 15.25 27.78
N LEU A 378 7.25 15.51 28.57
CA LEU A 378 8.60 15.02 28.29
C LEU A 378 8.69 13.49 28.24
N GLU A 379 7.88 12.76 29.02
CA GLU A 379 7.84 11.30 29.02
C GLU A 379 7.36 10.76 27.65
N LEU A 380 6.39 11.41 27.03
CA LEU A 380 5.87 11.00 25.71
C LEU A 380 6.79 11.34 24.55
N ARG A 381 7.60 12.39 24.64
CA ARG A 381 8.56 12.75 23.57
C ARG A 381 9.61 11.65 23.29
N THR A 382 9.81 10.75 24.26
CA THR A 382 10.72 9.61 24.11
C THR A 382 10.02 8.28 23.99
N SER A 383 8.69 8.28 24.05
CA SER A 383 7.87 7.07 23.97
C SER A 383 7.67 6.61 22.53
N LYS A 384 8.23 5.44 22.19
CA LYS A 384 8.03 4.81 20.88
C LYS A 384 6.59 4.37 20.65
N SER A 385 5.90 4.01 21.71
CA SER A 385 4.50 3.58 21.65
C SER A 385 3.59 4.76 21.32
N PHE A 386 3.82 5.92 21.96
CA PHE A 386 3.11 7.15 21.64
C PHE A 386 3.43 7.65 20.24
N GLU A 387 4.70 7.69 19.84
CA GLU A 387 5.12 8.08 18.49
C GLU A 387 4.39 7.24 17.44
N SER A 388 4.42 5.91 17.59
CA SER A 388 3.76 4.99 16.65
C SER A 388 2.25 5.21 16.58
N PHE A 389 1.60 5.44 17.73
CA PHE A 389 0.19 5.78 17.80
C PHE A 389 -0.08 7.11 17.09
N ALA A 390 0.62 8.16 17.47
CA ALA A 390 0.37 9.50 16.96
C ALA A 390 0.57 9.60 15.45
N VAL A 391 1.67 9.06 14.94
CA VAL A 391 1.98 9.07 13.51
C VAL A 391 0.88 8.37 12.69
N VAL A 392 0.41 7.19 13.13
CA VAL A 392 -0.65 6.45 12.42
C VAL A 392 -1.93 7.28 12.32
N TYR A 393 -2.33 7.96 13.41
CA TYR A 393 -3.58 8.72 13.41
C TYR A 393 -3.46 10.09 12.77
N LEU A 394 -2.31 10.75 12.86
CA LEU A 394 -2.07 12.00 12.12
C LEU A 394 -2.13 11.77 10.61
N HIS A 395 -1.50 10.71 10.10
CA HIS A 395 -1.66 10.29 8.69
C HIS A 395 -3.12 9.96 8.34
N LYS A 396 -3.83 9.27 9.23
CA LYS A 396 -5.23 8.89 8.99
C LYS A 396 -6.16 10.10 8.90
N PHE A 397 -5.80 11.20 9.55
CA PHE A 397 -6.58 12.44 9.57
C PHE A 397 -6.09 13.48 8.56
N ASP A 398 -5.12 13.13 7.72
CA ASP A 398 -4.47 14.02 6.75
C ASP A 398 -3.88 15.30 7.43
N VAL A 399 -3.23 15.12 8.58
CA VAL A 399 -2.58 16.17 9.39
C VAL A 399 -1.11 15.81 9.61
N GLU A 400 -0.43 15.55 8.50
CA GLU A 400 0.99 15.13 8.50
C GLU A 400 1.92 16.27 8.92
N GLU A 401 1.50 17.50 8.76
CA GLU A 401 2.20 18.69 9.22
C GLU A 401 2.45 18.73 10.73
N ASN A 402 1.73 17.94 11.51
CA ASN A 402 1.98 17.78 12.93
C ASN A 402 3.11 16.77 13.26
N ILE A 403 3.70 16.13 12.24
CA ILE A 403 4.83 15.21 12.42
C ILE A 403 6.10 15.96 12.05
N PHE A 404 6.90 16.24 13.07
CA PHE A 404 8.20 16.86 12.89
C PHE A 404 9.27 15.77 12.76
N ASP A 405 9.71 15.51 11.55
CA ASP A 405 10.72 14.49 11.22
C ASP A 405 12.03 15.13 10.77
N MET A 406 12.88 14.35 10.12
CA MET A 406 14.19 14.81 9.64
C MET A 406 14.06 15.80 8.49
N ASP A 407 13.02 15.70 7.66
CA ASP A 407 12.79 16.66 6.58
C ASP A 407 12.28 17.98 7.17
N SER A 408 11.39 17.92 8.16
CA SER A 408 10.95 19.10 8.94
C SER A 408 12.12 19.79 9.67
N LEU A 409 13.05 18.98 10.22
CA LEU A 409 14.28 19.52 10.84
C LEU A 409 15.15 20.22 9.80
N ARG A 410 15.25 19.68 8.62
CA ARG A 410 16.01 20.30 7.52
C ARG A 410 15.39 21.61 7.08
N ASP A 411 14.05 21.62 6.95
CA ASP A 411 13.28 22.84 6.62
C ASP A 411 13.47 23.91 7.70
N MET A 412 13.43 23.51 8.98
CA MET A 412 13.66 24.43 10.12
C MET A 412 15.08 25.02 10.08
N ILE A 413 16.09 24.21 9.77
CA ILE A 413 17.48 24.68 9.61
C ILE A 413 17.58 25.76 8.52
N GLY A 414 16.77 25.67 7.48
CA GLY A 414 16.75 26.66 6.39
C GLY A 414 16.08 27.99 6.73
N LYS A 415 15.46 28.14 7.90
CA LYS A 415 14.76 29.39 8.29
C LYS A 415 15.70 30.41 8.90
N ASP A 416 15.48 31.68 8.59
CA ASP A 416 16.31 32.78 9.02
C ASP A 416 16.44 32.85 10.56
N ASP A 417 15.34 32.74 11.28
CA ASP A 417 15.32 32.85 12.75
C ASP A 417 16.10 31.69 13.41
N PHE A 418 16.02 30.48 12.86
CA PHE A 418 16.80 29.36 13.35
C PHE A 418 18.28 29.49 12.97
N GLN A 419 18.60 30.04 11.80
CA GLN A 419 19.96 30.37 11.39
C GLN A 419 20.57 31.40 12.34
N GLU A 420 19.83 32.46 12.72
CA GLU A 420 20.30 33.42 13.70
C GLU A 420 20.49 32.78 15.11
N TRP A 421 19.65 31.81 15.47
CA TRP A 421 19.84 31.05 16.71
C TRP A 421 21.11 30.18 16.64
N LEU A 422 21.41 29.61 15.48
CA LEU A 422 22.63 28.81 15.23
C LEU A 422 23.90 29.67 15.15
N LYS A 423 23.85 30.98 14.82
CA LYS A 423 25.03 31.88 14.87
C LYS A 423 25.54 32.12 16.29
N ILE A 424 24.73 31.78 17.32
CA ILE A 424 25.19 31.79 18.70
C ILE A 424 26.07 30.56 18.93
N GLN A 425 27.35 30.77 19.17
CA GLN A 425 28.36 29.70 19.29
C GLN A 425 27.95 28.54 20.23
N GLU A 426 27.38 28.90 21.40
CA GLU A 426 26.96 27.89 22.39
C GLU A 426 25.81 27.03 21.84
N ASN A 427 24.83 27.62 21.18
CA ASN A 427 23.69 26.92 20.57
C ASN A 427 24.18 26.04 19.42
N ASN A 428 25.08 26.58 18.59
CA ASN A 428 25.67 25.84 17.47
C ASN A 428 26.38 24.57 17.94
N ASN A 429 27.26 24.69 18.91
CA ASN A 429 28.01 23.56 19.47
C ASN A 429 27.07 22.50 20.10
N LYS A 430 25.99 22.93 20.80
CA LYS A 430 24.98 22.03 21.35
C LYS A 430 24.20 21.31 20.25
N PHE A 431 23.84 22.04 19.20
CA PHE A 431 23.10 21.47 18.08
C PHE A 431 23.95 20.49 17.27
N LEU A 432 25.20 20.82 16.97
CA LEU A 432 26.13 19.91 16.31
C LEU A 432 26.36 18.64 17.15
N ASN A 433 26.52 18.80 18.46
CA ASN A 433 26.63 17.64 19.36
C ASN A 433 25.36 16.79 19.39
N PHE A 434 24.17 17.40 19.36
CA PHE A 434 22.92 16.66 19.25
C PHE A 434 22.85 15.85 17.96
N LEU A 435 23.19 16.45 16.82
CA LEU A 435 23.22 15.72 15.54
C LEU A 435 24.25 14.58 15.56
N LEU A 436 25.39 14.80 16.19
CA LEU A 436 26.43 13.79 16.36
C LEU A 436 25.95 12.63 17.24
N ASP A 437 25.41 12.93 18.43
CA ASP A 437 24.92 11.93 19.39
C ASP A 437 23.76 11.07 18.83
N LYS A 438 22.94 11.64 17.96
CA LYS A 438 21.86 10.94 17.27
C LYS A 438 22.32 10.17 16.03
N GLY A 439 23.54 10.40 15.57
CA GLY A 439 24.05 9.86 14.31
C GLY A 439 23.52 10.54 13.07
N TYR A 440 22.91 11.73 13.19
CA TYR A 440 22.32 12.49 12.09
C TYR A 440 23.31 13.45 11.42
N LEU A 441 24.42 13.80 12.08
CA LEU A 441 25.32 14.84 11.62
C LEU A 441 25.76 14.64 10.16
N LYS A 442 25.96 13.40 9.75
CA LYS A 442 26.35 13.05 8.38
C LYS A 442 25.30 13.44 7.34
N ASP A 443 24.00 13.32 7.69
CA ASP A 443 22.90 13.64 6.78
C ASP A 443 22.68 15.16 6.62
N PHE A 444 23.29 15.97 7.51
CA PHE A 444 23.20 17.42 7.54
C PHE A 444 24.49 18.15 7.15
N MET A 445 25.49 17.43 6.68
CA MET A 445 26.75 18.05 6.25
C MET A 445 26.57 19.05 5.10
N GLY A 446 25.55 18.90 4.30
CA GLY A 446 25.17 19.82 3.22
C GLY A 446 24.36 21.04 3.66
N GLU A 447 23.98 21.13 4.93
CA GLU A 447 23.22 22.26 5.45
C GLU A 447 24.14 23.31 6.08
N LYS A 448 23.69 24.57 6.11
CA LYS A 448 24.43 25.70 6.72
C LYS A 448 24.32 25.66 8.24
N ILE A 449 25.09 24.78 8.85
CA ILE A 449 25.05 24.56 10.30
C ILE A 449 26.42 24.75 10.96
N PHE A 450 27.46 24.96 10.19
CA PHE A 450 28.82 25.10 10.70
C PHE A 450 29.25 26.58 10.68
N LEU A 451 29.65 27.09 11.83
CA LEU A 451 30.19 28.44 11.91
C LEU A 451 31.60 28.50 11.32
N ASP A 452 31.86 29.56 10.54
CA ASP A 452 33.20 29.92 10.15
C ASP A 452 33.87 30.81 11.19
N SER A 453 35.11 31.23 10.91
CA SER A 453 35.86 32.11 11.78
C SER A 453 35.31 33.54 11.94
N GLU A 454 34.34 33.94 11.09
CA GLU A 454 33.67 35.24 11.14
C GLU A 454 32.27 35.15 11.82
N GLY A 455 31.85 33.96 12.17
CA GLY A 455 30.56 33.71 12.82
C GLY A 455 29.39 33.58 11.85
N GLU A 456 29.68 33.34 10.56
CA GLU A 456 28.68 33.06 9.54
C GLU A 456 28.53 31.54 9.34
N LEU A 457 27.32 31.12 8.92
CA LEU A 457 26.98 29.68 8.78
C LEU A 457 27.25 29.17 7.36
N PHE A 458 27.89 28.02 7.31
CA PHE A 458 28.29 27.35 6.08
C PHE A 458 27.93 25.86 6.13
N CYS A 459 27.92 25.21 4.97
CA CYS A 459 27.91 23.76 4.86
C CYS A 459 29.30 23.19 5.19
N ALA A 460 29.39 21.95 5.59
CA ALA A 460 30.65 21.28 5.84
C ALA A 460 31.60 21.35 4.62
N SER A 461 31.03 21.15 3.43
CA SER A 461 31.76 21.19 2.16
C SER A 461 32.33 22.56 1.80
N ASP A 462 31.88 23.64 2.43
CA ASP A 462 32.30 25.00 2.15
C ASP A 462 33.40 25.46 3.06
N LEU A 463 33.73 24.67 4.10
CA LEU A 463 34.72 25.02 5.13
C LEU A 463 35.97 24.15 5.07
N TYR A 464 37.11 24.80 5.20
CA TYR A 464 38.34 24.08 5.48
C TYR A 464 38.47 23.77 6.95
N TYR A 465 39.03 22.59 7.26
CA TYR A 465 39.34 22.25 8.65
C TYR A 465 40.70 22.84 9.13
N ASP A 466 41.75 22.86 8.25
CA ASP A 466 43.04 23.45 8.51
C ASP A 466 43.51 24.24 7.30
N ILE A 467 43.82 25.54 7.50
CA ILE A 467 44.27 26.44 6.44
C ILE A 467 45.69 26.93 6.74
N ASP A 468 46.71 26.43 6.08
CA ASP A 468 48.02 27.04 6.33
C ASP A 468 49.03 27.18 5.16
N LYS A 469 48.79 26.72 3.97
CA LYS A 469 49.93 26.64 3.02
C LYS A 469 49.76 27.23 1.61
N TYR A 470 48.58 27.56 1.16
CA TYR A 470 48.35 27.83 -0.26
C TYR A 470 47.55 29.12 -0.57
N LEU A 471 47.28 29.93 0.41
CA LEU A 471 46.40 31.12 0.32
C LEU A 471 46.79 32.11 -0.78
N VAL A 472 48.10 32.23 -1.07
CA VAL A 472 48.64 33.28 -1.96
C VAL A 472 48.38 32.97 -3.44
N ASP A 473 48.39 31.68 -3.83
CA ASP A 473 48.30 31.28 -5.24
C ASP A 473 46.84 31.22 -5.73
N LEU A 474 45.88 31.07 -4.82
CA LEU A 474 44.47 30.82 -5.16
C LEU A 474 43.59 32.10 -5.10
N GLN A 475 44.13 33.22 -4.67
CA GLN A 475 43.46 34.54 -4.66
C GLN A 475 43.05 35.03 -6.06
N ALA A 476 43.62 34.44 -7.12
CA ALA A 476 43.19 34.74 -8.48
C ALA A 476 41.75 34.29 -8.78
N PHE A 477 41.26 33.28 -8.05
CA PHE A 477 39.96 32.66 -8.34
C PHE A 477 38.84 33.08 -7.38
N THR A 478 39.15 33.58 -6.15
CA THR A 478 38.15 34.03 -5.18
C THR A 478 38.75 34.98 -4.14
N ASN A 479 37.90 35.82 -3.56
CA ASN A 479 38.26 36.69 -2.43
C ASN A 479 37.80 36.10 -1.08
N HIS A 480 37.09 35.00 -1.09
CA HIS A 480 36.46 34.39 0.10
C HIS A 480 37.05 33.02 0.41
N ILE A 481 37.58 32.87 1.62
CA ILE A 481 38.08 31.61 2.13
C ILE A 481 37.50 31.43 3.52
N SER A 482 36.59 30.50 3.63
CA SER A 482 35.91 30.19 4.90
C SER A 482 36.45 28.90 5.51
N TYR A 483 36.67 28.90 6.82
CA TYR A 483 37.08 27.73 7.58
C TYR A 483 36.31 27.62 8.90
N ILE A 484 36.20 26.40 9.40
CA ILE A 484 35.42 26.11 10.62
C ILE A 484 35.94 26.94 11.81
N ASP A 485 35.01 27.47 12.60
CA ASP A 485 35.32 28.25 13.79
C ASP A 485 36.28 27.48 14.72
N PRO A 486 37.37 28.17 15.18
CA PRO A 486 38.35 27.56 16.09
C PRO A 486 37.77 27.07 17.42
N THR A 487 36.69 27.71 17.93
CA THR A 487 36.02 27.32 19.18
C THR A 487 35.26 26.03 18.99
N THR A 488 34.64 25.85 17.83
CA THR A 488 33.98 24.57 17.47
C THR A 488 35.01 23.45 17.37
N ARG A 489 36.15 23.66 16.74
CA ARG A 489 37.24 22.68 16.70
C ARG A 489 37.73 22.30 18.09
N GLU A 490 37.93 23.25 18.98
CA GLU A 490 38.40 23.02 20.35
C GLU A 490 37.31 22.26 21.16
N PHE A 491 36.02 22.56 20.94
CA PHE A 491 34.90 21.86 21.62
C PHE A 491 34.85 20.36 21.29
N PHE A 492 35.10 19.99 20.02
CA PHE A 492 35.05 18.60 19.56
C PHE A 492 36.43 17.94 19.48
N LYS A 493 37.50 18.56 19.90
CA LYS A 493 38.87 18.11 19.74
C LYS A 493 39.14 16.68 20.22
N ASP A 494 38.57 16.29 21.36
CA ASP A 494 38.77 14.98 21.97
C ASP A 494 37.64 14.00 21.68
N ASN A 495 36.75 14.33 20.73
CA ASN A 495 35.62 13.49 20.33
C ASN A 495 35.99 12.60 19.14
N ASP A 496 36.22 11.31 19.40
CA ASP A 496 36.62 10.33 18.37
C ASP A 496 35.58 10.18 17.26
N GLU A 497 34.30 10.38 17.55
CA GLU A 497 33.20 10.22 16.58
C GLU A 497 33.13 11.43 15.67
N TRP A 498 33.29 12.62 16.22
CA TRP A 498 33.47 13.86 15.45
C TRP A 498 34.63 13.73 14.47
N ASN A 499 35.79 13.31 14.98
CA ASN A 499 37.00 13.18 14.15
C ASN A 499 36.81 12.20 12.97
N LYS A 500 36.03 11.13 13.17
CA LYS A 500 35.67 10.20 12.07
C LYS A 500 34.75 10.83 11.03
N VAL A 501 33.80 11.65 11.47
CA VAL A 501 32.84 12.29 10.58
C VAL A 501 33.51 13.35 9.74
N ILE A 502 34.38 14.15 10.34
CA ILE A 502 35.09 15.21 9.61
C ILE A 502 36.15 14.71 8.62
N GLU A 503 36.75 13.52 8.87
CA GLU A 503 37.74 12.90 7.97
C GLU A 503 37.24 12.69 6.52
N GLY A 504 35.94 12.74 6.27
CA GLY A 504 35.36 12.55 4.96
C GLY A 504 34.54 13.73 4.41
N GLU A 505 34.20 14.69 5.25
CA GLU A 505 33.20 15.71 4.95
C GLU A 505 33.76 17.15 4.99
N PHE A 506 34.65 17.42 5.89
CA PHE A 506 35.44 18.67 5.87
C PHE A 506 36.75 18.43 5.12
N ASN A 507 37.14 19.36 4.31
CA ASN A 507 38.39 19.21 3.58
C ASN A 507 39.60 19.55 4.45
N GLU A 508 40.60 18.66 4.50
CA GLU A 508 41.97 19.05 4.78
C GLU A 508 42.38 20.01 3.68
N PHE A 509 43.15 21.04 4.03
CA PHE A 509 43.57 22.03 3.07
C PHE A 509 44.46 21.40 1.99
N SER A 510 43.86 21.13 0.89
CA SER A 510 44.52 20.69 -0.35
C SER A 510 43.94 21.48 -1.50
N CYS A 511 44.61 21.51 -2.64
CA CYS A 511 44.04 22.11 -3.84
C CYS A 511 42.64 21.57 -4.16
N ASN A 512 42.38 20.30 -3.89
CA ASN A 512 41.07 19.69 -4.02
C ASN A 512 40.03 20.35 -3.10
N SER A 513 40.32 20.41 -1.81
CA SER A 513 39.41 21.02 -0.84
C SER A 513 39.13 22.48 -1.14
N PHE A 514 40.11 23.21 -1.59
CA PHE A 514 39.93 24.62 -1.98
C PHE A 514 38.98 24.75 -3.17
N VAL A 515 39.23 24.02 -4.24
CA VAL A 515 38.35 24.04 -5.41
C VAL A 515 36.95 23.64 -5.02
N ASP A 516 36.79 22.56 -4.28
CA ASP A 516 35.51 21.98 -3.96
C ASP A 516 34.66 22.78 -2.97
N ASN A 517 35.29 23.38 -1.96
CA ASN A 517 34.58 23.98 -0.84
C ASN A 517 34.61 25.51 -0.84
N VAL A 518 35.51 26.12 -1.62
CA VAL A 518 35.56 27.56 -1.76
C VAL A 518 35.05 27.99 -3.13
N LEU A 519 35.69 27.55 -4.21
CA LEU A 519 35.33 28.01 -5.55
C LEU A 519 33.98 27.49 -6.00
N LEU A 520 33.66 26.25 -5.63
CA LEU A 520 32.42 25.57 -6.04
C LEU A 520 31.35 25.50 -4.95
N SER A 521 31.50 26.28 -3.88
CA SER A 521 30.47 26.42 -2.85
C SER A 521 29.24 27.09 -3.40
N SER A 522 28.07 26.84 -2.76
CA SER A 522 26.81 27.49 -3.12
C SER A 522 26.88 29.03 -3.06
N LEU A 523 27.77 29.56 -2.26
CA LEU A 523 27.99 31.02 -2.14
C LEU A 523 28.83 31.56 -3.27
N ASN A 524 29.88 30.84 -3.69
CA ASN A 524 30.94 31.38 -4.57
C ASN A 524 30.85 30.86 -6.02
N ILE A 525 30.05 29.82 -6.26
CA ILE A 525 29.95 29.19 -7.59
C ILE A 525 29.51 30.18 -8.67
N ALA A 526 28.61 31.09 -8.34
CA ALA A 526 28.17 32.12 -9.29
C ALA A 526 29.30 33.09 -9.66
N GLU A 527 30.11 33.51 -8.67
CA GLU A 527 31.28 34.34 -8.87
C GLU A 527 32.36 33.58 -9.65
N THR A 528 32.62 32.34 -9.27
CA THR A 528 33.57 31.47 -9.97
C THR A 528 33.16 31.25 -11.42
N ASN A 529 31.89 30.92 -11.67
CA ASN A 529 31.36 30.77 -13.02
C ASN A 529 31.46 32.07 -13.83
N ASP A 530 31.26 33.23 -13.19
CA ASP A 530 31.40 34.52 -13.86
C ASP A 530 32.84 34.84 -14.19
N LYS A 531 33.79 34.52 -13.29
CA LYS A 531 35.25 34.65 -13.57
C LYS A 531 35.70 33.68 -14.67
N LEU A 532 35.14 32.49 -14.73
CA LEU A 532 35.43 31.51 -15.77
C LEU A 532 34.88 31.90 -17.16
N LYS A 533 34.04 32.93 -17.26
CA LYS A 533 33.67 33.56 -18.53
C LYS A 533 34.76 34.43 -19.13
N ASP A 534 35.79 34.76 -18.36
CA ASP A 534 37.03 35.30 -18.90
C ASP A 534 37.90 34.15 -19.41
N LYS A 535 38.34 34.27 -20.66
CA LYS A 535 39.01 33.19 -21.37
C LYS A 535 40.36 32.82 -20.71
N ASP A 536 41.15 33.81 -20.35
CA ASP A 536 42.48 33.59 -19.78
C ASP A 536 42.34 32.97 -18.39
N THR A 537 41.41 33.43 -17.59
CA THR A 537 41.09 32.87 -16.25
C THR A 537 40.61 31.43 -16.37
N SER A 538 39.74 31.11 -17.34
CA SER A 538 39.24 29.74 -17.58
C SER A 538 40.38 28.80 -17.97
N ILE A 539 41.24 29.19 -18.93
CA ILE A 539 42.38 28.36 -19.34
C ILE A 539 43.33 28.12 -18.14
N HIS A 540 43.62 29.16 -17.38
CA HIS A 540 44.46 29.04 -16.19
C HIS A 540 43.85 28.11 -15.14
N PHE A 541 42.55 28.22 -14.94
CA PHE A 541 41.81 27.36 -13.99
C PHE A 541 41.82 25.88 -14.38
N TYR A 542 41.51 25.56 -15.63
CA TYR A 542 41.53 24.17 -16.11
C TYR A 542 42.96 23.60 -16.13
N LYS A 543 43.97 24.42 -16.39
CA LYS A 543 45.36 24.03 -16.26
C LYS A 543 45.72 23.72 -14.79
N PHE A 544 45.30 24.57 -13.87
CA PHE A 544 45.47 24.35 -12.44
C PHE A 544 44.80 23.07 -11.97
N LEU A 545 43.57 22.83 -12.42
CA LEU A 545 42.83 21.55 -12.13
C LEU A 545 43.62 20.34 -12.61
N ALA A 546 44.13 20.40 -13.86
CA ALA A 546 44.84 19.27 -14.45
C ALA A 546 46.16 18.94 -13.75
N GLU A 547 46.85 19.94 -13.20
CA GLU A 547 48.19 19.81 -12.60
C GLU A 547 48.14 19.53 -11.09
N ASN A 548 47.14 20.06 -10.36
CA ASN A 548 47.17 20.13 -8.90
C ASN A 548 45.97 19.53 -8.19
N VAL A 549 44.91 19.16 -8.93
CA VAL A 549 43.65 18.78 -8.34
C VAL A 549 43.25 17.37 -8.80
N GLN A 550 42.87 16.54 -7.87
CA GLN A 550 42.25 15.26 -8.22
C GLN A 550 40.86 15.52 -8.77
N PHE A 551 40.52 14.94 -9.91
CA PHE A 551 39.25 15.17 -10.57
C PHE A 551 38.04 14.76 -9.70
N CYS A 552 36.98 15.56 -9.77
CA CYS A 552 35.67 15.27 -9.19
C CYS A 552 34.57 15.57 -10.23
N ASP A 553 33.52 14.72 -10.30
CA ASP A 553 32.46 14.85 -11.31
C ASP A 553 31.73 16.20 -11.30
N LYS A 554 31.68 16.89 -10.15
CA LYS A 554 31.11 18.24 -10.09
C LYS A 554 31.83 19.27 -10.93
N TYR A 555 33.11 19.06 -11.30
CA TYR A 555 33.82 19.96 -12.21
C TYR A 555 33.23 19.98 -13.62
N LYS A 556 32.49 18.96 -13.96
CA LYS A 556 31.76 18.91 -15.22
C LYS A 556 30.63 19.95 -15.30
N SER A 557 30.19 20.50 -14.16
CA SER A 557 29.19 21.57 -14.10
C SER A 557 29.74 22.98 -14.29
N LEU A 558 31.05 23.10 -14.53
CA LEU A 558 31.69 24.40 -14.73
C LEU A 558 31.64 24.86 -16.19
N PRO A 559 31.54 26.19 -16.42
CA PRO A 559 31.56 26.72 -17.76
C PRO A 559 32.89 26.54 -18.42
N PHE A 560 32.90 26.41 -19.74
CA PHE A 560 34.08 26.32 -20.57
C PHE A 560 33.88 27.09 -21.87
N PHE A 561 34.95 27.35 -22.61
CA PHE A 561 34.88 28.03 -23.90
C PHE A 561 34.66 27.04 -25.03
N ASP A 562 33.58 27.27 -25.76
CA ASP A 562 33.25 26.59 -27.03
C ASP A 562 34.12 27.22 -28.17
N ASP A 563 34.37 26.42 -29.21
CA ASP A 563 35.16 26.79 -30.40
C ASP A 563 34.47 27.84 -31.29
N GLN A 564 33.16 28.03 -31.12
CA GLN A 564 32.32 28.95 -31.88
C GLN A 564 31.99 30.26 -31.13
N GLU A 565 32.83 30.72 -30.27
CA GLU A 565 32.76 32.03 -29.58
C GLU A 565 31.73 32.09 -28.44
N GLY A 566 31.27 30.97 -27.92
CA GLY A 566 30.39 30.92 -26.76
C GLY A 566 31.07 30.47 -25.49
N VAL A 567 30.44 30.79 -24.37
CA VAL A 567 30.70 30.12 -23.10
C VAL A 567 29.62 29.06 -22.95
N ALA A 568 30.03 27.81 -22.93
CA ALA A 568 29.12 26.70 -22.60
C ALA A 568 28.97 26.60 -21.08
N ASP A 569 27.77 26.35 -20.62
CA ASP A 569 27.43 26.39 -19.17
C ASP A 569 28.01 25.23 -18.39
N ASN A 570 28.10 24.02 -18.97
CA ASN A 570 28.64 22.86 -18.30
C ASN A 570 28.97 21.70 -19.26
N PHE A 571 29.73 20.72 -18.76
CA PHE A 571 30.03 19.49 -19.50
C PHE A 571 29.00 18.35 -19.27
N THR A 572 28.15 18.47 -18.26
CA THR A 572 27.25 17.37 -17.82
C THR A 572 26.04 17.18 -18.70
N ASP A 573 25.48 18.31 -19.14
CA ASP A 573 24.25 18.32 -19.94
C ASP A 573 24.55 18.50 -21.42
N SER A 574 25.79 18.24 -21.83
CA SER A 574 26.29 18.51 -23.17
C SER A 574 27.12 17.33 -23.70
N PHE A 575 27.04 17.08 -24.98
CA PHE A 575 28.07 16.32 -25.68
C PHE A 575 29.21 17.24 -26.06
N VAL A 576 30.40 17.01 -25.49
CA VAL A 576 31.53 17.87 -25.77
C VAL A 576 32.57 17.10 -26.62
N PHE A 577 32.88 17.68 -27.77
CA PHE A 577 33.90 17.16 -28.67
C PHE A 577 35.12 18.14 -28.74
N PHE A 578 36.26 17.59 -29.06
CA PHE A 578 37.36 18.45 -29.52
C PHE A 578 37.02 19.08 -30.87
N SER A 579 37.43 20.29 -31.08
CA SER A 579 37.16 21.04 -32.30
C SER A 579 37.33 20.20 -33.58
N SER A 580 36.33 20.17 -34.45
CA SER A 580 36.25 19.33 -35.64
C SER A 580 35.34 19.94 -36.70
N GLU A 581 35.88 20.25 -37.88
CA GLU A 581 35.12 20.80 -39.01
C GLU A 581 33.96 19.87 -39.43
N LYS A 582 34.23 18.56 -39.46
CA LYS A 582 33.20 17.55 -39.76
C LYS A 582 32.11 17.49 -38.69
N GLY A 583 32.52 17.61 -37.43
CA GLY A 583 31.58 17.64 -36.29
C GLY A 583 30.66 18.84 -36.37
N HIS A 584 31.19 20.02 -36.58
CA HIS A 584 30.42 21.27 -36.76
C HIS A 584 29.35 21.16 -37.87
N THR A 585 29.72 20.48 -38.99
CA THR A 585 28.79 20.32 -40.10
C THR A 585 27.61 19.41 -39.73
N VAL A 586 27.83 18.33 -39.00
CA VAL A 586 26.76 17.37 -38.63
C VAL A 586 25.94 17.91 -37.48
N CYS A 587 26.58 18.39 -36.41
CA CYS A 587 25.90 18.88 -35.21
C CYS A 587 25.18 20.23 -35.44
N GLY A 588 25.53 20.96 -36.49
CA GLY A 588 24.78 22.17 -36.91
C GLY A 588 23.49 21.91 -37.68
N GLN A 589 23.12 20.66 -37.95
CA GLN A 589 21.87 20.33 -38.61
C GLN A 589 20.66 20.46 -37.66
N GLN A 590 19.49 20.79 -38.20
CA GLN A 590 18.28 21.03 -37.41
C GLN A 590 17.91 19.87 -36.48
N TRP A 591 18.00 18.62 -36.92
CA TRP A 591 17.67 17.44 -36.11
C TRP A 591 18.57 17.23 -34.90
N MET A 592 19.72 17.92 -34.86
CA MET A 592 20.61 17.94 -33.67
C MET A 592 20.41 19.18 -32.80
N SER A 593 19.52 20.11 -33.20
CA SER A 593 19.42 21.42 -32.53
C SER A 593 18.89 21.37 -31.10
N ALA A 594 18.14 20.31 -30.74
CA ALA A 594 17.69 20.09 -29.36
C ALA A 594 18.75 19.40 -28.50
N ILE A 595 19.77 18.85 -29.09
CA ILE A 595 20.86 18.17 -28.36
C ILE A 595 21.94 19.19 -28.06
N ASN A 596 22.28 19.32 -26.81
CA ASN A 596 23.30 20.26 -26.37
C ASN A 596 24.69 19.73 -26.72
N VAL A 597 25.23 20.11 -27.86
CA VAL A 597 26.54 19.70 -28.39
C VAL A 597 27.48 20.90 -28.48
N HIS A 598 28.65 20.76 -27.86
CA HIS A 598 29.68 21.77 -27.84
C HIS A 598 31.01 21.25 -28.39
N PHE A 599 31.84 22.17 -28.81
CA PHE A 599 33.22 21.89 -29.28
C PHE A 599 34.24 22.67 -28.44
N LEU A 600 35.00 21.94 -27.63
CA LEU A 600 36.01 22.57 -26.74
C LEU A 600 36.97 23.46 -27.52
N SER A 601 37.14 24.70 -27.07
CA SER A 601 38.01 25.68 -27.74
C SER A 601 39.44 25.18 -27.89
N LYS A 602 40.09 25.49 -29.02
CA LYS A 602 41.49 25.15 -29.29
C LYS A 602 42.45 25.84 -28.32
N ASP A 603 42.03 26.93 -27.69
CA ASP A 603 42.88 27.71 -26.75
C ASP A 603 43.23 26.93 -25.48
N TYR A 604 42.55 25.82 -25.18
CA TYR A 604 42.92 24.88 -24.11
C TYR A 604 44.09 23.94 -24.49
N GLU A 605 44.89 24.27 -25.56
CA GLU A 605 46.03 23.44 -25.98
C GLU A 605 47.11 23.27 -24.91
N GLU A 606 47.20 24.23 -23.95
CA GLU A 606 48.11 24.14 -22.80
C GLU A 606 47.66 23.14 -21.74
N VAL A 607 46.39 22.77 -21.75
CA VAL A 607 45.81 21.73 -20.86
C VAL A 607 45.92 20.37 -21.56
N SER A 608 46.32 19.33 -20.83
CA SER A 608 46.46 18.00 -21.38
C SER A 608 45.13 17.50 -21.97
N LYS A 609 45.11 17.16 -23.28
CA LYS A 609 43.96 16.53 -23.94
C LYS A 609 43.50 15.26 -23.23
N LYS A 610 44.46 14.51 -22.66
CA LYS A 610 44.16 13.31 -21.89
C LYS A 610 43.35 13.64 -20.65
N TYR A 611 43.61 14.79 -20.01
CA TYR A 611 42.83 15.24 -18.86
C TYR A 611 41.36 15.46 -19.19
N PHE A 612 41.08 16.11 -20.33
CA PHE A 612 39.70 16.30 -20.79
C PHE A 612 39.01 14.99 -21.21
N ILE A 613 39.74 14.07 -21.85
CA ILE A 613 39.17 12.76 -22.24
C ILE A 613 38.87 11.93 -21.01
N ASP A 614 39.81 11.83 -20.09
CA ASP A 614 39.72 10.94 -18.93
C ASP A 614 38.69 11.43 -17.90
N HIS A 615 38.39 12.75 -17.87
CA HIS A 615 37.66 13.36 -16.78
C HIS A 615 36.39 14.11 -17.20
N PHE A 616 36.38 14.78 -18.32
CA PHE A 616 35.27 15.61 -18.78
C PHE A 616 34.46 14.96 -19.91
N ASP A 617 34.76 13.71 -20.24
CA ASP A 617 34.15 12.98 -21.32
C ASP A 617 34.23 13.68 -22.70
N VAL A 618 35.26 14.59 -22.85
CA VAL A 618 35.49 15.24 -24.13
C VAL A 618 36.08 14.24 -25.11
N ARG A 619 35.45 14.13 -26.26
CA ARG A 619 35.73 13.05 -27.22
C ARG A 619 36.27 13.60 -28.54
N ASN A 620 36.98 12.78 -29.26
CA ASN A 620 37.20 13.07 -30.67
C ASN A 620 35.88 12.79 -31.41
N TYR A 621 35.46 13.74 -32.22
CA TYR A 621 34.22 13.57 -32.98
C TYR A 621 34.30 12.33 -33.88
N SER A 622 33.27 11.50 -33.84
CA SER A 622 33.03 10.43 -34.81
C SER A 622 31.52 10.21 -34.99
N ASN A 623 31.11 9.83 -36.19
CA ASN A 623 29.71 9.49 -36.46
C ASN A 623 29.21 8.32 -35.60
N ASP A 624 30.11 7.39 -35.23
CA ASP A 624 29.78 6.23 -34.39
C ASP A 624 29.23 6.67 -33.03
N ILE A 625 29.88 7.66 -32.40
CA ILE A 625 29.46 8.21 -31.09
C ILE A 625 28.08 8.89 -31.23
N VAL A 626 27.91 9.70 -32.28
CA VAL A 626 26.61 10.35 -32.53
C VAL A 626 25.50 9.32 -32.72
N ILE A 627 25.78 8.23 -33.40
CA ILE A 627 24.79 7.17 -33.64
C ILE A 627 24.51 6.39 -32.36
N GLU A 628 25.55 5.90 -31.69
CA GLU A 628 25.37 5.01 -30.52
C GLU A 628 24.77 5.74 -29.31
N GLU A 629 25.20 6.99 -29.06
CA GLU A 629 24.85 7.68 -27.82
C GLU A 629 23.76 8.76 -27.98
N ILE A 630 23.47 9.18 -29.22
CA ILE A 630 22.41 10.17 -29.47
C ILE A 630 21.29 9.50 -30.27
N VAL A 631 21.53 9.04 -31.49
CA VAL A 631 20.48 8.53 -32.36
C VAL A 631 19.85 7.23 -31.82
N LEU A 632 20.64 6.33 -31.27
CA LEU A 632 20.15 5.04 -30.72
C LEU A 632 19.81 5.13 -29.22
N SER A 633 19.94 6.29 -28.59
CA SER A 633 19.61 6.51 -27.19
C SER A 633 18.12 6.75 -26.99
N GLU A 634 17.52 6.05 -26.04
CA GLU A 634 16.14 6.30 -25.63
C GLU A 634 15.96 7.69 -24.98
N ILE A 635 17.05 8.28 -24.46
CA ILE A 635 17.02 9.57 -23.77
C ILE A 635 16.76 10.71 -24.75
N TYR A 636 17.44 10.71 -25.90
CA TYR A 636 17.41 11.84 -26.86
C TYR A 636 16.44 11.60 -28.02
N HIS A 637 15.81 10.47 -28.04
CA HIS A 637 14.87 10.09 -29.09
C HIS A 637 13.74 11.13 -29.28
N GLN A 638 13.11 11.53 -28.15
CA GLN A 638 12.02 12.50 -28.18
C GLN A 638 12.53 13.89 -28.58
N ASP A 639 13.70 14.29 -28.12
CA ASP A 639 14.29 15.59 -28.45
C ASP A 639 14.58 15.71 -29.95
N ILE A 640 15.09 14.66 -30.59
CA ILE A 640 15.30 14.59 -32.03
C ILE A 640 13.95 14.68 -32.78
N GLU A 641 12.96 13.95 -32.31
CA GLU A 641 11.63 13.95 -32.95
C GLU A 641 10.92 15.31 -32.86
N ASP A 642 11.06 15.99 -31.70
CA ASP A 642 10.37 17.27 -31.45
C ASP A 642 10.91 18.40 -32.32
N VAL A 643 12.16 18.31 -32.79
CA VAL A 643 12.77 19.33 -33.70
C VAL A 643 12.61 18.95 -35.18
N ILE A 644 12.28 17.71 -35.49
CA ILE A 644 11.97 17.30 -36.86
C ILE A 644 10.49 17.59 -37.13
N THR A 645 10.20 18.82 -37.61
CA THR A 645 8.83 19.24 -37.88
C THR A 645 8.52 19.33 -39.39
N GLU A 646 9.55 19.37 -40.21
CA GLU A 646 9.44 19.48 -41.66
C GLU A 646 10.09 18.28 -42.35
N ILE A 647 9.63 17.94 -43.55
CA ILE A 647 10.15 16.80 -44.30
C ILE A 647 11.65 16.97 -44.63
N GLU A 648 12.12 18.19 -44.81
CA GLU A 648 13.54 18.46 -45.14
C GLU A 648 14.45 18.12 -43.92
N ASP A 649 13.99 18.37 -42.71
CA ASP A 649 14.72 18.00 -41.48
C ASP A 649 14.79 16.48 -41.33
N SER A 650 13.69 15.80 -41.55
CA SER A 650 13.64 14.33 -41.57
C SER A 650 14.54 13.73 -42.66
N LYS A 651 14.56 14.33 -43.85
CA LYS A 651 15.46 13.91 -44.92
C LYS A 651 16.93 14.06 -44.53
N ALA A 652 17.29 15.14 -43.87
CA ALA A 652 18.65 15.36 -43.37
C ALA A 652 19.03 14.28 -42.33
N PHE A 653 18.16 13.99 -41.41
CA PHE A 653 18.32 12.92 -40.44
C PHE A 653 18.46 11.53 -41.08
N VAL A 654 17.53 11.20 -41.99
CA VAL A 654 17.53 9.95 -42.74
C VAL A 654 18.79 9.82 -43.59
N LEU A 655 19.26 10.90 -44.23
CA LEU A 655 20.50 10.92 -45.01
C LEU A 655 21.69 10.60 -44.15
N PHE A 656 21.83 11.23 -42.96
CA PHE A 656 22.90 10.92 -42.03
C PHE A 656 22.89 9.45 -41.61
N CYS A 657 21.72 8.90 -41.28
CA CYS A 657 21.56 7.50 -40.97
C CYS A 657 21.88 6.58 -42.16
N TYR A 658 21.46 6.95 -43.36
CA TYR A 658 21.73 6.18 -44.57
C TYR A 658 23.22 6.12 -44.94
N GLU A 659 23.94 7.24 -44.84
CA GLU A 659 25.38 7.33 -45.09
C GLU A 659 26.17 6.45 -44.07
N ASN A 660 25.62 6.27 -42.87
CA ASN A 660 26.22 5.48 -41.81
C ASN A 660 25.50 4.15 -41.56
N LYS A 661 24.72 3.65 -42.52
CA LYS A 661 23.84 2.48 -42.39
C LYS A 661 24.50 1.20 -41.89
N ALA A 662 25.80 1.07 -42.04
CA ALA A 662 26.56 -0.09 -41.56
C ALA A 662 26.63 -0.17 -40.03
N LEU A 663 26.41 0.94 -39.32
CA LEU A 663 26.44 1.04 -37.86
C LEU A 663 25.10 0.68 -37.24
N PHE A 664 24.03 0.61 -38.02
CA PHE A 664 22.69 0.32 -37.50
C PHE A 664 22.33 -1.15 -37.69
N LYS A 665 21.86 -1.76 -36.62
CA LYS A 665 21.20 -3.09 -36.68
C LYS A 665 19.85 -2.99 -37.41
N ASP A 666 19.30 -4.13 -37.77
CA ASP A 666 17.95 -4.12 -38.33
C ASP A 666 16.92 -3.69 -37.30
N GLY A 667 15.99 -2.83 -37.71
CA GLY A 667 14.99 -2.24 -36.85
C GLY A 667 15.49 -1.17 -35.88
N ALA A 668 16.73 -0.72 -35.99
CA ALA A 668 17.33 0.24 -35.06
C ALA A 668 16.62 1.60 -35.05
N LEU A 669 15.97 1.98 -36.14
CA LEU A 669 15.29 3.27 -36.29
C LEU A 669 13.76 3.15 -36.27
N LYS A 670 13.22 2.00 -35.88
CA LYS A 670 11.77 1.74 -35.86
C LYS A 670 10.96 2.66 -34.96
N ASN A 671 11.59 3.25 -33.95
CA ASN A 671 10.90 4.15 -33.02
C ASN A 671 10.82 5.60 -33.51
N TYR A 672 11.53 5.95 -34.61
CA TYR A 672 11.47 7.28 -35.21
C TYR A 672 10.26 7.44 -36.12
N ARG A 673 9.59 8.58 -36.04
CA ARG A 673 8.48 8.91 -36.92
C ARG A 673 8.96 9.21 -38.33
N LEU A 674 8.18 8.79 -39.29
CA LEU A 674 8.37 9.14 -40.69
C LEU A 674 7.20 9.99 -41.18
N HIS A 675 7.48 10.88 -42.11
CA HIS A 675 6.45 11.60 -42.82
C HIS A 675 5.80 10.66 -43.83
N VAL A 676 4.51 10.55 -43.78
CA VAL A 676 3.73 9.58 -44.54
C VAL A 676 2.43 10.20 -45.03
N TYR A 677 1.73 9.50 -45.91
CA TYR A 677 0.37 9.82 -46.31
C TYR A 677 -0.57 8.67 -45.93
N ASP A 678 -1.73 8.99 -45.44
CA ASP A 678 -2.79 8.00 -45.18
C ASP A 678 -3.53 7.56 -46.47
N GLY A 679 -4.54 6.70 -46.34
CA GLY A 679 -5.36 6.23 -47.46
C GLY A 679 -6.18 7.32 -48.14
N ASN A 680 -6.35 8.50 -47.56
CA ASN A 680 -7.04 9.67 -48.17
C ASN A 680 -6.04 10.64 -48.82
N GLY A 681 -4.75 10.47 -48.61
CA GLY A 681 -3.69 11.36 -49.06
C GLY A 681 -3.39 12.53 -48.11
N ASP A 682 -3.87 12.45 -46.87
CA ASP A 682 -3.52 13.42 -45.83
C ASP A 682 -2.16 13.05 -45.24
N SER A 683 -1.28 14.05 -45.06
CA SER A 683 0.05 13.81 -44.50
C SER A 683 0.04 13.73 -42.98
N ASP A 684 0.87 12.84 -42.45
CA ASP A 684 1.02 12.65 -40.99
C ASP A 684 2.45 12.22 -40.63
N TRP A 685 2.81 12.33 -39.34
CA TRP A 685 4.05 11.83 -38.77
C TRP A 685 3.75 10.60 -37.92
N VAL A 686 4.11 9.43 -38.41
CA VAL A 686 3.77 8.20 -37.73
C VAL A 686 4.99 7.34 -37.42
N LEU A 687 4.93 6.62 -36.33
CA LEU A 687 5.92 5.60 -35.96
C LEU A 687 5.85 4.42 -36.93
N THR A 688 6.96 3.77 -37.16
CA THR A 688 7.01 2.62 -38.05
C THR A 688 6.26 1.40 -37.57
N GLU A 689 5.84 1.39 -36.32
CA GLU A 689 4.86 0.39 -35.82
C GLU A 689 3.48 0.56 -36.45
N SER A 690 3.20 1.72 -37.05
CA SER A 690 1.96 2.06 -37.76
C SER A 690 2.07 1.64 -39.20
N ASN A 691 2.05 0.40 -39.54
CA ASN A 691 1.92 -0.19 -40.92
C ASN A 691 2.27 0.74 -42.08
N ILE A 692 3.52 1.17 -42.21
CA ILE A 692 4.01 2.02 -43.26
C ILE A 692 4.46 1.15 -44.43
N PHE A 693 3.97 1.47 -45.65
CA PHE A 693 4.27 0.75 -46.87
C PHE A 693 4.91 1.65 -47.95
N PHE A 694 5.57 1.06 -48.92
CA PHE A 694 5.98 1.78 -50.10
C PHE A 694 4.80 1.94 -51.07
N GLN A 695 4.77 3.09 -51.79
CA GLN A 695 3.76 3.35 -52.77
C GLN A 695 3.72 2.21 -53.81
N SER A 696 2.54 1.67 -54.05
CA SER A 696 2.31 0.59 -55.01
C SER A 696 0.83 0.51 -55.40
N SER A 697 0.55 -0.09 -56.57
CA SER A 697 -0.84 -0.34 -57.00
C SER A 697 -1.63 -1.23 -56.04
N ARG A 698 -0.95 -2.03 -55.21
CA ARG A 698 -1.60 -2.81 -54.10
C ARG A 698 -2.01 -1.92 -52.97
N TYR A 699 -1.16 -0.96 -52.59
CA TYR A 699 -1.51 0.00 -51.56
C TYR A 699 -2.77 0.76 -51.96
N ASP A 700 -2.80 1.30 -53.20
CA ASP A 700 -3.97 2.03 -53.75
C ASP A 700 -5.23 1.16 -53.76
N PHE A 701 -5.07 -0.13 -54.11
CA PHE A 701 -6.19 -1.07 -54.11
C PHE A 701 -6.75 -1.33 -52.69
N TYR A 702 -5.90 -1.61 -51.70
CA TYR A 702 -6.36 -1.93 -50.34
C TYR A 702 -6.79 -0.71 -49.55
N SER A 703 -6.12 0.45 -49.71
CA SER A 703 -6.53 1.68 -49.03
C SER A 703 -7.89 2.20 -49.51
N SER A 704 -8.28 1.86 -50.73
CA SER A 704 -9.60 2.22 -51.27
C SER A 704 -10.76 1.36 -50.78
N LYS A 705 -10.48 0.29 -50.00
CA LYS A 705 -11.53 -0.59 -49.47
C LYS A 705 -12.40 0.14 -48.47
N SER A 706 -13.71 0.10 -48.64
CA SER A 706 -14.68 0.85 -47.81
C SER A 706 -14.78 0.39 -46.35
N TRP A 707 -14.20 -0.77 -46.02
CA TRP A 707 -14.12 -1.32 -44.69
C TRP A 707 -12.72 -1.14 -44.05
N ILE A 708 -11.81 -0.43 -44.68
CA ILE A 708 -10.51 -0.02 -44.15
C ILE A 708 -10.62 1.42 -43.67
N ASN A 709 -10.10 1.69 -42.45
CA ASN A 709 -9.89 3.05 -42.03
C ASN A 709 -8.52 3.55 -42.53
N CYS A 710 -8.48 4.76 -43.00
CA CYS A 710 -7.26 5.39 -43.56
C CYS A 710 -6.08 5.36 -42.59
N ASP A 711 -6.35 5.47 -41.29
CA ASP A 711 -5.35 5.48 -40.22
C ASP A 711 -4.73 4.09 -39.92
N TRP A 712 -5.16 3.02 -40.58
CA TRP A 712 -4.61 1.69 -40.34
C TRP A 712 -3.43 1.32 -41.22
N MET A 713 -3.17 2.12 -42.26
CA MET A 713 -2.09 1.91 -43.21
C MET A 713 -1.65 3.22 -43.84
N TYR A 714 -0.37 3.40 -43.92
CA TYR A 714 0.25 4.61 -44.44
C TYR A 714 1.19 4.29 -45.57
N VAL A 715 1.42 5.29 -46.45
CA VAL A 715 2.44 5.22 -47.48
C VAL A 715 3.58 6.17 -47.20
N LEU A 716 4.81 5.69 -47.31
CA LEU A 716 6.01 6.51 -47.10
C LEU A 716 6.04 7.65 -48.13
N ASP A 717 6.34 8.86 -47.64
CA ASP A 717 6.52 10.02 -48.52
C ASP A 717 7.63 9.76 -49.58
N GLU A 718 7.31 9.94 -50.84
CA GLU A 718 8.26 9.71 -51.93
C GLU A 718 9.42 10.71 -51.96
N ASP A 719 9.30 11.86 -51.30
CA ASP A 719 10.35 12.87 -51.21
C ASP A 719 11.61 12.33 -50.48
N TYR A 720 11.49 11.31 -49.66
CA TYR A 720 12.66 10.63 -49.08
C TYR A 720 13.58 10.03 -50.15
N PHE A 721 13.06 9.65 -51.28
CA PHE A 721 13.90 9.08 -52.34
C PHE A 721 14.78 10.09 -53.07
N ALA A 722 14.59 11.39 -52.78
CA ALA A 722 15.45 12.45 -53.34
C ALA A 722 16.83 12.53 -52.64
N ILE A 723 17.02 11.87 -51.49
CA ILE A 723 18.29 11.96 -50.70
C ILE A 723 19.44 11.14 -51.30
N SER A 724 19.17 10.25 -52.25
CA SER A 724 20.20 9.42 -52.92
C SER A 724 19.80 9.03 -54.34
N ASP A 725 20.77 8.89 -55.25
CA ASP A 725 20.57 8.46 -56.61
C ASP A 725 20.07 7.01 -56.77
N SER A 726 20.15 6.21 -55.72
CA SER A 726 19.74 4.79 -55.73
C SER A 726 18.46 4.58 -54.94
N LYS A 727 17.31 4.64 -55.57
CA LYS A 727 16.00 4.36 -54.99
C LYS A 727 15.92 2.96 -54.38
N GLU A 728 16.57 1.95 -55.01
CA GLU A 728 16.54 0.57 -54.51
C GLU A 728 17.32 0.42 -53.20
N ASN A 729 18.53 0.99 -53.12
CA ASN A 729 19.33 0.94 -51.86
C ASN A 729 18.64 1.67 -50.70
N LEU A 730 17.88 2.75 -51.01
CA LEU A 730 17.08 3.44 -49.97
C LEU A 730 15.90 2.60 -49.53
N LYS A 731 15.21 1.93 -50.46
CA LYS A 731 14.14 0.98 -50.07
C LYS A 731 14.66 -0.12 -49.17
N ASP A 732 15.81 -0.70 -49.48
CA ASP A 732 16.44 -1.72 -48.60
C ASP A 732 16.82 -1.17 -47.23
N PHE A 733 17.28 0.08 -47.16
CA PHE A 733 17.55 0.78 -45.91
C PHE A 733 16.29 1.00 -45.09
N PHE A 734 15.21 1.53 -45.66
CA PHE A 734 13.93 1.70 -44.99
C PHE A 734 13.35 0.36 -44.52
N LYS A 735 13.46 -0.70 -45.35
CA LYS A 735 13.02 -2.04 -44.96
C LYS A 735 13.79 -2.57 -43.76
N SER A 736 15.11 -2.44 -43.80
CA SER A 736 15.94 -3.05 -42.75
C SER A 736 15.97 -2.20 -41.46
N LYS A 737 15.95 -0.87 -41.54
CA LYS A 737 16.19 0.00 -40.39
C LYS A 737 14.92 0.58 -39.78
N PHE A 738 13.92 0.88 -40.59
CA PHE A 738 12.63 1.43 -40.17
C PHE A 738 11.47 0.44 -40.22
N TYR A 739 11.69 -0.74 -40.80
CA TYR A 739 10.64 -1.76 -41.06
C TYR A 739 9.52 -1.30 -41.98
N VAL A 740 9.76 -0.28 -42.81
CA VAL A 740 8.85 0.03 -43.93
C VAL A 740 8.83 -1.15 -44.89
N SER A 741 7.67 -1.60 -45.32
CA SER A 741 7.57 -2.85 -46.08
C SER A 741 6.89 -2.68 -47.42
N ASP A 742 7.14 -3.64 -48.34
CA ASP A 742 6.25 -3.78 -49.50
C ASP A 742 4.93 -4.38 -49.00
N LEU A 743 3.83 -3.89 -49.54
CA LEU A 743 2.52 -4.40 -49.19
C LEU A 743 2.29 -5.76 -49.88
N ALA A 744 2.57 -6.85 -49.14
CA ALA A 744 2.16 -8.19 -49.53
C ALA A 744 0.81 -8.55 -48.89
N GLU A 745 0.10 -9.50 -49.46
CA GLU A 745 -1.21 -9.95 -48.99
C GLU A 745 -1.16 -10.46 -47.56
N GLU A 746 -0.10 -11.20 -47.21
CA GLU A 746 0.10 -11.70 -45.86
C GLU A 746 0.33 -10.57 -44.84
N ASN A 747 1.14 -9.57 -45.23
CA ASN A 747 1.40 -8.43 -44.33
C ASN A 747 0.14 -7.58 -44.16
N PHE A 748 -0.60 -7.35 -45.23
CA PHE A 748 -1.87 -6.65 -45.15
C PHE A 748 -2.85 -7.37 -44.23
N TYR A 749 -2.99 -8.69 -44.35
CA TYR A 749 -3.85 -9.46 -43.47
C TYR A 749 -3.38 -9.40 -42.03
N VAL A 750 -2.11 -9.72 -41.74
CA VAL A 750 -1.61 -9.85 -40.37
C VAL A 750 -1.59 -8.51 -39.63
N HIS A 751 -1.10 -7.48 -40.28
CA HIS A 751 -0.83 -6.20 -39.63
C HIS A 751 -1.98 -5.19 -39.75
N VAL A 752 -2.78 -5.26 -40.77
CA VAL A 752 -3.90 -4.32 -40.98
C VAL A 752 -5.24 -4.99 -40.65
N VAL A 753 -5.60 -6.05 -41.34
CA VAL A 753 -6.92 -6.67 -41.18
C VAL A 753 -7.07 -7.36 -39.82
N ARG A 754 -6.16 -8.27 -39.49
CA ARG A 754 -6.20 -9.09 -38.27
C ARG A 754 -6.09 -8.22 -36.99
N ALA A 755 -5.29 -7.18 -37.05
CA ALA A 755 -5.09 -6.26 -35.96
C ALA A 755 -6.34 -5.42 -35.65
N ASN A 756 -7.18 -5.15 -36.66
CA ASN A 756 -8.33 -4.25 -36.56
C ASN A 756 -9.68 -4.97 -36.73
N LEU A 757 -9.74 -6.30 -36.53
CA LEU A 757 -10.96 -7.09 -36.77
C LEU A 757 -12.18 -6.55 -36.03
N SER A 758 -12.05 -6.10 -34.79
CA SER A 758 -13.17 -5.54 -34.01
C SER A 758 -13.77 -4.30 -34.67
N ASP A 759 -12.93 -3.43 -35.19
CA ASP A 759 -13.36 -2.23 -35.90
C ASP A 759 -13.92 -2.55 -37.27
N ILE A 760 -13.31 -3.50 -37.98
CA ILE A 760 -13.84 -3.99 -39.27
C ILE A 760 -15.23 -4.57 -39.03
N PHE A 761 -15.46 -5.39 -38.01
CA PHE A 761 -16.78 -5.93 -37.73
C PHE A 761 -17.80 -4.83 -37.44
N ARG A 762 -17.38 -3.78 -36.74
CA ARG A 762 -18.21 -2.60 -36.50
C ARG A 762 -18.51 -1.82 -37.79
N LEU A 763 -17.49 -1.62 -38.65
CA LEU A 763 -17.63 -0.90 -39.92
C LEU A 763 -18.48 -1.65 -40.95
N THR A 764 -18.51 -2.98 -40.86
CA THR A 764 -19.23 -3.87 -41.79
C THR A 764 -20.56 -4.35 -41.23
N SER A 765 -21.12 -3.69 -40.21
CA SER A 765 -22.37 -4.08 -39.59
C SER A 765 -23.29 -2.91 -39.22
N GLY A 766 -24.57 -3.17 -39.12
CA GLY A 766 -25.59 -2.27 -38.60
C GLY A 766 -25.67 -0.93 -39.30
N SER A 767 -25.67 0.18 -38.56
CA SER A 767 -25.77 1.53 -39.10
C SER A 767 -24.55 1.98 -39.90
N SER A 768 -23.41 1.34 -39.75
CA SER A 768 -22.15 1.66 -40.43
C SER A 768 -22.09 1.07 -41.84
N ASP A 769 -22.91 0.07 -42.14
CA ASP A 769 -23.03 -0.63 -43.44
C ASP A 769 -24.48 -0.93 -43.78
N ARG A 770 -25.28 0.11 -43.98
CA ARG A 770 -26.74 0.00 -44.18
C ARG A 770 -27.18 -0.78 -45.42
N ASP A 771 -26.39 -0.79 -46.47
CA ASP A 771 -26.64 -1.52 -47.71
C ASP A 771 -25.91 -2.85 -47.78
N GLY A 772 -25.10 -3.20 -46.76
CA GLY A 772 -24.34 -4.42 -46.66
C GLY A 772 -23.16 -4.51 -47.64
N SER A 773 -22.84 -3.46 -48.37
CA SER A 773 -21.80 -3.47 -49.39
C SER A 773 -20.40 -3.68 -48.83
N LYS A 774 -20.09 -3.10 -47.69
CA LYS A 774 -18.82 -3.28 -47.00
C LYS A 774 -18.67 -4.72 -46.43
N ASN A 775 -19.73 -5.27 -45.88
CA ASN A 775 -19.78 -6.62 -45.39
C ASN A 775 -19.50 -7.63 -46.50
N ILE A 776 -20.17 -7.47 -47.64
CA ILE A 776 -19.99 -8.32 -48.82
C ILE A 776 -18.56 -8.19 -49.40
N ASP A 777 -18.04 -6.98 -49.52
CA ASP A 777 -16.67 -6.76 -50.01
C ASP A 777 -15.64 -7.39 -49.04
N PHE A 778 -15.89 -7.34 -47.74
CA PHE A 778 -15.03 -8.01 -46.74
C PHE A 778 -15.13 -9.54 -46.84
N ILE A 779 -16.32 -10.10 -47.06
CA ILE A 779 -16.48 -11.54 -47.28
C ILE A 779 -15.71 -11.99 -48.50
N HIS A 780 -15.79 -11.24 -49.63
CA HIS A 780 -15.02 -11.52 -50.83
C HIS A 780 -13.52 -11.48 -50.58
N TYR A 781 -13.06 -10.48 -49.81
CA TYR A 781 -11.66 -10.43 -49.42
C TYR A 781 -11.23 -11.70 -48.59
N LEU A 782 -12.08 -12.17 -47.70
CA LEU A 782 -11.80 -13.41 -46.93
C LEU A 782 -11.77 -14.65 -47.83
N ASP A 783 -12.64 -14.72 -48.83
CA ASP A 783 -12.67 -15.82 -49.79
C ASP A 783 -11.48 -15.82 -50.73
N ASP A 784 -11.07 -14.64 -51.20
CA ASP A 784 -9.87 -14.49 -52.07
C ASP A 784 -8.60 -14.90 -51.32
N ASN A 785 -8.55 -14.65 -50.01
CA ASN A 785 -7.42 -14.99 -49.14
C ASN A 785 -7.67 -16.23 -48.29
N PHE A 786 -8.64 -17.07 -48.63
CA PHE A 786 -9.10 -18.20 -47.84
C PHE A 786 -7.99 -19.09 -47.36
N LYS A 787 -7.11 -19.53 -48.29
CA LYS A 787 -5.99 -20.43 -48.00
C LYS A 787 -5.06 -19.85 -46.93
N MET A 788 -4.67 -18.63 -47.08
CA MET A 788 -3.80 -17.92 -46.14
C MET A 788 -4.47 -17.78 -44.76
N ILE A 789 -5.70 -17.32 -44.67
CA ILE A 789 -6.37 -16.97 -43.42
C ILE A 789 -6.78 -18.23 -42.67
N PHE A 790 -7.49 -19.14 -43.32
CA PHE A 790 -8.16 -20.26 -42.64
C PHE A 790 -7.32 -21.55 -42.63
N GLU A 791 -6.48 -21.81 -43.66
CA GLU A 791 -5.68 -23.02 -43.72
C GLU A 791 -4.26 -22.83 -43.21
N GLU A 792 -3.60 -21.70 -43.50
CA GLU A 792 -2.20 -21.48 -43.12
C GLU A 792 -2.11 -20.77 -41.73
N LYS A 793 -2.91 -19.72 -41.48
CA LYS A 793 -2.91 -19.00 -40.20
C LYS A 793 -3.85 -19.60 -39.16
N HIS A 794 -4.79 -20.45 -39.54
CA HIS A 794 -5.79 -21.09 -38.67
C HIS A 794 -6.62 -20.12 -37.84
N ASP A 795 -6.93 -18.94 -38.40
CA ASP A 795 -7.52 -17.81 -37.67
C ASP A 795 -9.06 -17.87 -37.53
N LYS A 796 -9.68 -19.04 -37.80
CA LYS A 796 -11.13 -19.23 -37.72
C LYS A 796 -11.77 -18.61 -36.47
N ASP A 797 -11.18 -18.85 -35.28
CA ASP A 797 -11.76 -18.41 -34.01
C ASP A 797 -11.76 -16.88 -33.83
N LYS A 798 -10.97 -16.16 -34.62
CA LYS A 798 -10.91 -14.69 -34.59
C LYS A 798 -12.14 -14.04 -35.24
N PHE A 799 -12.85 -14.79 -36.06
CA PHE A 799 -14.02 -14.30 -36.80
C PHE A 799 -15.37 -14.69 -36.15
N LYS A 800 -15.36 -15.28 -34.95
CA LYS A 800 -16.59 -15.71 -34.25
C LYS A 800 -17.60 -14.60 -33.99
N ASP A 801 -17.14 -13.35 -33.89
CA ASP A 801 -17.98 -12.18 -33.64
C ASP A 801 -18.36 -11.45 -34.94
N PHE A 802 -17.88 -11.90 -36.11
CA PHE A 802 -18.29 -11.35 -37.39
C PHE A 802 -19.75 -11.71 -37.68
N LYS A 803 -20.49 -10.73 -38.22
CA LYS A 803 -21.91 -10.90 -38.53
C LYS A 803 -22.11 -10.73 -40.02
N PRO A 804 -22.30 -11.81 -40.81
CA PRO A 804 -22.61 -11.69 -42.21
C PRO A 804 -23.98 -11.02 -42.40
N VAL A 805 -24.12 -10.24 -43.49
CA VAL A 805 -25.39 -9.55 -43.79
C VAL A 805 -26.32 -10.49 -44.58
N SER A 806 -27.62 -10.37 -44.30
CA SER A 806 -28.69 -11.06 -45.06
C SER A 806 -29.12 -10.25 -46.30
N ASN A 807 -29.93 -10.85 -47.15
CA ASN A 807 -30.55 -10.17 -48.29
C ASN A 807 -31.48 -8.99 -47.92
N VAL A 808 -31.88 -8.92 -46.67
CA VAL A 808 -32.66 -7.77 -46.16
C VAL A 808 -31.83 -6.81 -45.35
N HIS A 809 -30.50 -6.87 -45.53
CA HIS A 809 -29.51 -6.03 -44.86
C HIS A 809 -29.58 -6.09 -43.30
N THR A 810 -29.88 -7.26 -42.76
CA THR A 810 -29.80 -7.51 -41.31
C THR A 810 -28.56 -8.34 -40.98
N ASP A 811 -27.89 -8.02 -39.85
CA ASP A 811 -26.73 -8.75 -39.38
C ASP A 811 -27.14 -10.14 -38.84
N LEU A 812 -26.47 -11.17 -39.28
CA LEU A 812 -26.69 -12.55 -38.87
C LEU A 812 -25.59 -13.01 -37.87
N THR A 813 -25.98 -13.77 -36.87
CA THR A 813 -24.98 -14.43 -35.99
C THR A 813 -24.58 -15.76 -36.67
N ILE A 814 -23.28 -15.96 -36.85
CA ILE A 814 -22.75 -17.20 -37.48
C ILE A 814 -23.11 -18.41 -36.64
N ASP A 815 -23.94 -19.29 -37.21
CA ASP A 815 -24.29 -20.61 -36.68
C ASP A 815 -24.68 -21.58 -37.81
N SER A 816 -25.00 -22.83 -37.45
CA SER A 816 -25.39 -23.87 -38.40
C SER A 816 -26.72 -23.60 -39.12
N ASN A 817 -27.51 -22.64 -38.68
CA ASN A 817 -28.78 -22.23 -39.28
C ASN A 817 -28.60 -21.06 -40.28
N VAL A 818 -27.38 -20.52 -40.38
CA VAL A 818 -27.04 -19.52 -41.38
C VAL A 818 -26.45 -20.20 -42.60
N TYR A 819 -27.03 -19.97 -43.76
CA TYR A 819 -26.65 -20.67 -44.99
C TYR A 819 -26.05 -19.72 -46.00
N VAL A 820 -24.98 -20.18 -46.63
CA VAL A 820 -24.41 -19.60 -47.86
C VAL A 820 -24.88 -20.42 -49.08
N TYR A 821 -25.04 -19.77 -50.23
CA TYR A 821 -25.54 -20.41 -51.46
C TYR A 821 -24.96 -19.73 -52.71
N ASP A 822 -24.92 -20.47 -53.82
CA ASP A 822 -24.35 -19.91 -55.06
C ASP A 822 -25.28 -18.89 -55.74
N LYS A 823 -24.69 -18.17 -56.64
CA LYS A 823 -25.40 -17.09 -57.37
C LYS A 823 -26.56 -17.60 -58.25
N GLU A 824 -26.48 -18.84 -58.77
CA GLU A 824 -27.55 -19.43 -59.59
C GLU A 824 -28.73 -19.82 -58.69
N LEU A 825 -28.47 -20.32 -57.51
CA LEU A 825 -29.52 -20.63 -56.50
C LEU A 825 -30.15 -19.31 -55.97
N ALA A 826 -29.41 -18.24 -55.90
CA ALA A 826 -29.89 -16.95 -55.41
C ALA A 826 -31.04 -16.35 -56.28
N GLU A 827 -31.05 -16.69 -57.58
CA GLU A 827 -32.13 -16.29 -58.50
C GLU A 827 -33.43 -17.10 -58.32
N ILE A 828 -33.33 -18.24 -57.65
CA ILE A 828 -34.45 -19.18 -57.50
C ILE A 828 -35.03 -19.12 -56.09
N ILE A 829 -34.18 -18.94 -55.06
CA ILE A 829 -34.58 -18.96 -53.63
C ILE A 829 -35.29 -17.64 -53.29
N SER A 830 -36.50 -17.73 -52.79
CA SER A 830 -37.20 -16.61 -52.15
C SER A 830 -37.08 -16.70 -50.64
N TYR A 831 -36.75 -15.58 -49.97
CA TYR A 831 -36.67 -15.48 -48.50
C TYR A 831 -37.97 -15.92 -47.81
N ASP A 832 -39.14 -15.73 -48.48
CA ASP A 832 -40.45 -16.09 -47.98
C ASP A 832 -40.68 -17.60 -47.92
N TRP A 833 -39.80 -18.43 -48.47
CA TRP A 833 -39.93 -19.91 -48.42
C TRP A 833 -39.53 -20.53 -47.08
N PHE A 834 -38.82 -19.75 -46.24
CA PHE A 834 -38.30 -20.25 -44.98
C PHE A 834 -39.09 -19.67 -43.83
N PRO A 835 -39.46 -20.52 -42.85
CA PRO A 835 -40.09 -20.06 -41.61
C PRO A 835 -39.17 -19.10 -40.86
N ASP A 836 -39.73 -17.98 -40.37
CA ASP A 836 -39.02 -17.08 -39.48
C ASP A 836 -38.30 -17.86 -38.30
N ASN A 837 -37.03 -17.62 -38.10
CA ASN A 837 -36.18 -18.20 -37.04
C ASN A 837 -35.72 -19.64 -37.24
N LEU A 838 -35.92 -20.29 -38.38
CA LEU A 838 -35.37 -21.63 -38.62
C LEU A 838 -34.19 -21.68 -39.55
N VAL A 839 -34.13 -20.79 -40.57
CA VAL A 839 -33.05 -20.71 -41.54
C VAL A 839 -32.79 -19.25 -41.85
N TYR A 840 -31.52 -18.88 -41.84
CA TYR A 840 -31.09 -17.54 -42.23
C TYR A 840 -30.21 -17.61 -43.44
N LEU A 841 -30.47 -16.80 -44.43
CA LEU A 841 -29.71 -16.75 -45.67
C LEU A 841 -28.79 -15.54 -45.69
N CYS A 842 -27.46 -15.76 -45.94
CA CYS A 842 -26.53 -14.69 -46.20
C CYS A 842 -26.92 -13.90 -47.45
N HIS A 843 -26.38 -12.71 -47.62
CA HIS A 843 -26.62 -11.90 -48.81
C HIS A 843 -26.20 -12.67 -50.06
N LYS A 844 -27.03 -12.63 -51.14
CA LYS A 844 -26.79 -13.36 -52.38
C LYS A 844 -25.44 -13.03 -53.02
N ASP A 845 -24.99 -11.78 -52.93
CA ASP A 845 -23.72 -11.35 -53.49
C ASP A 845 -22.52 -11.81 -52.67
N ALA A 846 -22.69 -12.36 -51.44
CA ALA A 846 -21.64 -13.07 -50.74
C ALA A 846 -21.33 -14.44 -51.43
N GLY A 847 -22.22 -14.91 -52.31
CA GLY A 847 -22.05 -16.16 -53.04
C GLY A 847 -21.91 -17.38 -52.14
N ASN A 848 -21.30 -18.42 -52.67
CA ASN A 848 -21.01 -19.63 -51.93
C ASN A 848 -19.67 -19.48 -51.13
N SER A 849 -19.65 -18.53 -50.22
CA SER A 849 -18.43 -18.15 -49.49
C SER A 849 -17.85 -19.29 -48.67
N ARG A 850 -16.63 -19.69 -49.04
CA ARG A 850 -15.82 -20.70 -48.27
C ARG A 850 -15.43 -20.16 -46.91
N ALA A 851 -15.20 -18.88 -46.77
CA ALA A 851 -14.86 -18.22 -45.52
C ALA A 851 -16.01 -18.34 -44.50
N LEU A 852 -17.23 -18.02 -44.91
CA LEU A 852 -18.41 -18.16 -44.04
C LEU A 852 -18.67 -19.60 -43.64
N VAL A 853 -18.48 -20.56 -44.55
CA VAL A 853 -18.58 -22.01 -44.21
C VAL A 853 -17.51 -22.41 -43.22
N ALA A 854 -16.28 -21.96 -43.40
CA ALA A 854 -15.19 -22.24 -42.45
C ALA A 854 -15.47 -21.63 -41.08
N MET A 855 -16.12 -20.49 -40.98
CA MET A 855 -16.50 -19.86 -39.73
C MET A 855 -17.63 -20.61 -39.01
N GLY A 856 -18.51 -21.27 -39.73
CA GLY A 856 -19.57 -22.09 -39.11
C GLY A 856 -20.95 -22.00 -39.79
N CYS A 857 -21.07 -21.22 -40.86
CA CYS A 857 -22.27 -21.24 -41.67
C CYS A 857 -22.43 -22.58 -42.46
N SER A 858 -23.63 -22.99 -42.73
CA SER A 858 -23.92 -24.18 -43.54
C SER A 858 -23.95 -23.81 -45.06
N GLU A 859 -23.63 -24.78 -45.91
CA GLU A 859 -23.73 -24.62 -47.36
C GLU A 859 -25.11 -25.12 -47.82
N TYR A 860 -25.86 -24.27 -48.49
CA TYR A 860 -27.15 -24.67 -49.08
C TYR A 860 -26.90 -25.22 -50.49
N LYS A 861 -27.16 -26.55 -50.62
CA LYS A 861 -27.01 -27.31 -51.89
C LYS A 861 -28.34 -27.63 -52.52
#